data_00ab97aa0346ffd90c941557d5bfae84
#
_entry.id   00ab97aa0346ffd90c941557d5bfae84
#
_cell.length_a   1.000
_cell.length_b   1.000
_cell.length_c   1.000
_cell.angle_alpha   90.00
_cell.angle_beta   90.00
_cell.angle_gamma   90.00
#
_symmetry.space_group_name_H-M   'P 1'
#
loop_
_entity.id
_entity.type
_entity.pdbx_description
1 polymer ?
#
loop_
_entity_poly.entity_id
_entity_poly.type
_entity_poly.pdbx_seq_one_letter_code
_entity_poly.pdbx_strand_id
1 'polypeptide(L)'
;MSSRSIRQASVLRRSSLALALAISLGGTGVVLAQSTTGNIFGTGAQPGDTVQISGSTGITREVPVDASGRYQFNNLPVGSYQVDLKRNGAVVDSRKNVNLTVGKGSDVSFNAAASAGSAQSLDSVTVTANSLPPVDVSTVDSRTVITSEQLAKLPLARTAEAIALLAPGAVAGSGYFSGPTGNALVSIGGGSVTENAYYINGFNTTDPLSGFGGITLPYGAIDQQEVLAGGYGAAYGRSAGGVISQVGKRGTNEWHFGAQILWEPRGTRSTPGNDHYIINGDSTSAGELYNYNKKDTQMRTVESAYVGGPLIKDKLYIFLAAEQERVNQDRYTSQDAPNYYDRTYRNPKFYGKLDWNINDSNILEVTGASNKQNYDANVYGFDYSTLTRGDRVGKDTSGNPLNKSGADLYTAKFTSYITDDLTLTVLYGKMHGTYYSQVPQTQTPHIITPNNQDPLLNGGSPISNENPTTRVFDPQHKSTNTNFRIDLSYHIGDHTITAGMDNQDVRDTNDGQGTSGPGYAWEYQKHDPNTPIAGAPGGSTYVAAPGGAGFYVDRYVYDARASVRVKQRAQYIEDSWQVNDRWLVKVGLRNDQFTNYNGVSQPYLRLTSPQWAPRLGATWDVNGDSSLKIYANAGRYYLAMPASVALRSAGQSLYTREYFNYTGIDANGIPTGLTPIETATGGPISSNREYGLPRDPKTAASTSLKSEYQDEFILGFDKTLGDKWVYGAKATVRKLKNAIDDVGDSDAITAALQRQGVDLATVGPIQGSYLFNPGRASDFMVPNLNGGYYTAHVTNADFGFPQLKRNYYGLEMYLEHPFDGKWYGKLDYLYSKSYGNSEGQVRSDIGQQDVSATVDWDYPQFMDYASGELSNSRKHVIKAYGSYQLADEWMLSGNVTVASGAPKSCLGLYGADESDPTGYGSYYHYCYGEPSAPGKVGHNPWTWLVDLSAEYRPTWADKKLAFNVTVFNVLNTRERLATYPQAGGIGAVDPNYRTTLYQTTPRYARFGISYDF
;
A
#
# COMPACT_ATOMS: atom_id res chain seq x y z
N MET A 1 7.38 -33.74 50.84
CA MET A 1 8.48 -33.63 49.79
C MET A 1 7.99 -34.11 48.41
N SER A 2 6.77 -33.86 47.95
CA SER A 2 6.32 -34.40 46.67
C SER A 2 5.83 -33.35 45.61
N SER A 3 5.57 -32.10 46.02
CA SER A 3 5.03 -31.12 45.06
C SER A 3 6.08 -30.29 44.32
N ARG A 4 7.29 -30.11 44.89
CA ARG A 4 8.38 -29.38 44.20
C ARG A 4 9.07 -30.19 43.08
N SER A 5 9.16 -31.53 43.22
CA SER A 5 9.80 -32.36 42.21
C SER A 5 8.95 -32.52 40.93
N ILE A 6 7.64 -32.47 41.07
CA ILE A 6 6.72 -32.58 39.90
C ILE A 6 6.72 -31.29 39.07
N ARG A 7 6.81 -30.09 39.70
CA ARG A 7 6.92 -28.83 38.96
C ARG A 7 8.27 -28.69 38.23
N GLN A 8 9.39 -29.11 38.85
CA GLN A 8 10.69 -29.08 38.14
C GLN A 8 10.77 -30.07 36.99
N ALA A 9 10.17 -31.26 37.11
CA ALA A 9 10.11 -32.22 36.00
C ALA A 9 9.22 -31.76 34.85
N SER A 10 8.13 -30.98 35.08
CA SER A 10 7.29 -30.41 34.05
C SER A 10 7.96 -29.25 33.32
N VAL A 11 8.73 -28.44 34.01
CA VAL A 11 9.52 -27.36 33.40
C VAL A 11 10.65 -27.92 32.54
N LEU A 12 11.38 -28.94 33.01
CA LEU A 12 12.43 -29.60 32.23
C LEU A 12 11.90 -30.31 30.97
N ARG A 13 10.69 -30.91 31.01
CA ARG A 13 10.05 -31.54 29.84
C ARG A 13 9.55 -30.48 28.84
N ARG A 14 9.07 -29.35 29.29
CA ARG A 14 8.65 -28.23 28.42
C ARG A 14 9.84 -27.58 27.75
N SER A 15 10.93 -27.38 28.47
CA SER A 15 12.19 -26.82 27.96
C SER A 15 12.86 -27.75 26.93
N SER A 16 12.83 -29.07 27.15
CA SER A 16 13.40 -30.04 26.19
C SER A 16 12.60 -30.19 24.91
N LEU A 17 11.27 -30.03 24.94
CA LEU A 17 10.45 -30.05 23.71
C LEU A 17 10.63 -28.78 22.91
N ALA A 18 10.70 -27.60 23.56
CA ALA A 18 10.98 -26.34 22.89
C ALA A 18 12.40 -26.27 22.32
N LEU A 19 13.39 -26.80 23.06
CA LEU A 19 14.77 -26.92 22.61
C LEU A 19 14.91 -27.94 21.47
N ALA A 20 14.17 -29.06 21.52
CA ALA A 20 14.17 -30.06 20.44
C ALA A 20 13.51 -29.52 19.16
N LEU A 21 12.43 -28.74 19.25
CA LEU A 21 11.86 -28.02 18.11
C LEU A 21 12.81 -26.96 17.54
N ALA A 22 13.50 -26.22 18.40
CA ALA A 22 14.46 -25.21 17.99
C ALA A 22 15.71 -25.83 17.33
N ILE A 23 16.18 -27.00 17.80
CA ILE A 23 17.33 -27.71 17.26
C ILE A 23 17.00 -28.46 15.98
N SER A 24 15.76 -28.97 15.81
CA SER A 24 15.32 -29.67 14.59
C SER A 24 15.10 -28.75 13.40
N LEU A 25 14.99 -27.43 13.61
CA LEU A 25 14.81 -26.42 12.57
C LEU A 25 16.13 -25.79 12.06
N GLY A 26 17.28 -26.27 12.48
CA GLY A 26 18.60 -26.03 11.86
C GLY A 26 19.11 -24.61 11.92
N GLY A 27 19.90 -24.30 12.95
CA GLY A 27 20.99 -23.31 12.88
C GLY A 27 20.69 -21.88 13.29
N THR A 28 21.12 -21.54 14.50
CA THR A 28 21.53 -20.21 15.02
C THR A 28 20.65 -19.00 14.73
N GLY A 29 19.90 -18.56 15.72
CA GLY A 29 19.29 -17.24 15.78
C GLY A 29 17.98 -17.22 16.55
N VAL A 30 17.94 -16.43 17.57
CA VAL A 30 16.81 -16.22 18.49
C VAL A 30 15.93 -15.06 18.00
N VAL A 31 14.63 -14.91 18.36
CA VAL A 31 13.64 -14.48 17.42
C VAL A 31 12.30 -13.96 17.96
N LEU A 32 11.53 -12.96 17.38
CA LEU A 32 10.28 -12.41 17.90
C LEU A 32 9.22 -11.75 16.99
N ALA A 33 7.96 -11.53 17.44
CA ALA A 33 6.76 -11.23 16.69
C ALA A 33 6.39 -9.76 16.43
N GLN A 34 5.71 -9.47 15.30
CA GLN A 34 4.88 -8.29 15.12
C GLN A 34 3.63 -8.38 15.99
N SER A 35 3.22 -7.28 16.61
CA SER A 35 2.15 -7.32 17.59
C SER A 35 0.79 -7.59 16.94
N THR A 36 0.22 -8.75 17.23
CA THR A 36 -1.21 -9.05 17.13
C THR A 36 -1.79 -9.27 18.53
N THR A 37 -1.10 -8.76 19.53
CA THR A 37 -1.28 -8.99 20.96
C THR A 37 -1.26 -7.67 21.69
N GLY A 38 -1.73 -7.66 22.93
CA GLY A 38 -1.58 -6.58 23.88
C GLY A 38 -1.04 -7.08 25.21
N ASN A 39 -0.93 -6.20 26.20
CA ASN A 39 -0.43 -6.52 27.53
C ASN A 39 -1.45 -6.09 28.59
N ILE A 40 -1.52 -6.80 29.72
CA ILE A 40 -2.24 -6.38 30.93
C ILE A 40 -1.21 -6.20 32.03
N PHE A 41 -1.23 -5.09 32.72
CA PHE A 41 -0.35 -4.79 33.84
C PHE A 41 -1.09 -4.00 34.93
N GLY A 42 -0.55 -3.90 36.11
CA GLY A 42 -1.13 -3.10 37.17
C GLY A 42 -0.32 -3.09 38.46
N THR A 43 -0.76 -2.26 39.39
CA THR A 43 -0.18 -2.04 40.71
C THR A 43 -1.25 -2.17 41.82
N GLY A 44 -0.83 -1.99 43.09
CA GLY A 44 -1.72 -1.93 44.25
C GLY A 44 -2.09 -3.29 44.85
N ALA A 45 -1.60 -4.41 44.32
CA ALA A 45 -1.66 -5.72 44.97
C ALA A 45 -0.58 -5.86 46.04
N GLN A 46 -0.76 -6.77 47.01
CA GLN A 46 0.23 -6.99 48.06
C GLN A 46 1.29 -8.01 47.61
N PRO A 47 2.56 -7.88 48.00
CA PRO A 47 3.56 -8.92 47.76
C PRO A 47 3.09 -10.27 48.31
N GLY A 48 3.13 -11.31 47.46
CA GLY A 48 2.62 -12.65 47.78
C GLY A 48 1.19 -12.92 47.31
N ASP A 49 0.45 -11.94 46.86
CA ASP A 49 -0.80 -12.14 46.10
C ASP A 49 -0.49 -12.71 44.70
N THR A 50 -1.48 -13.27 44.04
CA THR A 50 -1.40 -13.64 42.63
C THR A 50 -2.53 -12.95 41.83
N VAL A 51 -2.26 -12.67 40.56
CA VAL A 51 -3.30 -12.17 39.65
C VAL A 51 -3.58 -13.22 38.59
N GLN A 52 -4.86 -13.51 38.36
CA GLN A 52 -5.29 -14.43 37.31
C GLN A 52 -6.07 -13.66 36.24
N ILE A 53 -5.79 -13.98 34.99
CA ILE A 53 -6.62 -13.55 33.86
C ILE A 53 -7.40 -14.73 33.29
N SER A 54 -8.63 -14.45 32.83
CA SER A 54 -9.47 -15.39 32.10
C SER A 54 -10.05 -14.70 30.89
N GLY A 55 -9.69 -15.16 29.67
CA GLY A 55 -10.15 -14.59 28.41
C GLY A 55 -11.39 -15.27 27.88
N SER A 56 -12.18 -14.56 27.07
CA SER A 56 -13.36 -15.08 26.36
C SER A 56 -13.04 -16.24 25.41
N THR A 57 -11.79 -16.45 25.11
CA THR A 57 -11.23 -17.54 24.29
C THR A 57 -10.63 -18.68 25.11
N GLY A 58 -11.04 -18.85 26.37
CA GLY A 58 -10.61 -19.94 27.25
C GLY A 58 -9.14 -19.85 27.73
N ILE A 59 -8.45 -18.73 27.46
CA ILE A 59 -7.09 -18.51 27.94
C ILE A 59 -7.14 -18.17 29.43
N THR A 60 -6.46 -18.94 30.26
CA THR A 60 -6.30 -18.67 31.68
C THR A 60 -4.82 -18.66 32.05
N ARG A 61 -4.37 -17.58 32.69
CA ARG A 61 -3.00 -17.47 33.21
C ARG A 61 -3.00 -16.83 34.59
N GLU A 62 -2.04 -17.20 35.42
CA GLU A 62 -1.86 -16.67 36.76
C GLU A 62 -0.40 -16.31 36.98
N VAL A 63 -0.11 -15.10 37.46
CA VAL A 63 1.25 -14.64 37.77
C VAL A 63 1.34 -14.15 39.21
N PRO A 64 2.49 -14.30 39.88
CA PRO A 64 2.72 -13.74 41.19
C PRO A 64 2.89 -12.21 41.09
N VAL A 65 2.48 -11.49 42.15
CA VAL A 65 2.76 -10.07 42.36
C VAL A 65 4.19 -9.90 42.87
N ASP A 66 4.94 -8.97 42.34
CA ASP A 66 6.31 -8.70 42.71
C ASP A 66 6.43 -7.99 44.08
N ALA A 67 7.67 -7.76 44.56
CA ALA A 67 7.94 -7.12 45.85
C ALA A 67 7.49 -5.65 45.92
N SER A 68 7.26 -5.02 44.76
CA SER A 68 6.75 -3.64 44.61
C SER A 68 5.24 -3.54 44.43
N GLY A 69 4.52 -4.69 44.47
CA GLY A 69 3.08 -4.75 44.29
C GLY A 69 2.63 -4.68 42.82
N ARG A 70 3.54 -4.94 41.87
CA ARG A 70 3.27 -4.91 40.42
C ARG A 70 3.07 -6.30 39.88
N TYR A 71 2.30 -6.40 38.77
CA TYR A 71 2.15 -7.62 37.99
C TYR A 71 2.00 -7.29 36.50
N GLN A 72 2.33 -8.23 35.61
CA GLN A 72 2.26 -8.05 34.18
C GLN A 72 1.98 -9.36 33.43
N PHE A 73 1.13 -9.28 32.41
CA PHE A 73 0.91 -10.31 31.41
C PHE A 73 1.29 -9.75 30.04
N ASN A 74 2.27 -10.36 29.41
CA ASN A 74 2.76 -9.95 28.09
C ASN A 74 2.23 -10.84 26.97
N ASN A 75 2.15 -10.27 25.76
CA ASN A 75 1.82 -10.96 24.51
C ASN A 75 0.50 -11.72 24.55
N LEU A 76 -0.53 -11.16 25.16
CA LEU A 76 -1.87 -11.72 25.20
C LEU A 76 -2.58 -11.46 23.87
N PRO A 77 -3.30 -12.46 23.30
CA PRO A 77 -4.19 -12.22 22.18
C PRO A 77 -5.21 -11.12 22.48
N VAL A 78 -5.54 -10.29 21.48
CA VAL A 78 -6.59 -9.27 21.64
C VAL A 78 -7.94 -9.93 21.94
N GLY A 79 -8.78 -9.27 22.74
CA GLY A 79 -10.08 -9.77 23.20
C GLY A 79 -10.45 -9.21 24.56
N SER A 80 -11.52 -9.72 25.14
CA SER A 80 -12.01 -9.35 26.47
C SER A 80 -11.55 -10.31 27.53
N TYR A 81 -11.07 -9.76 28.64
CA TYR A 81 -10.54 -10.52 29.78
C TYR A 81 -11.24 -10.14 31.08
N GLN A 82 -11.31 -11.11 31.99
CA GLN A 82 -11.53 -10.89 33.42
C GLN A 82 -10.20 -10.97 34.11
N VAL A 83 -9.92 -10.06 35.05
CA VAL A 83 -8.68 -9.99 35.83
C VAL A 83 -9.02 -10.10 37.29
N ASP A 84 -8.61 -11.16 37.95
CA ASP A 84 -8.91 -11.49 39.32
C ASP A 84 -7.66 -11.39 40.20
N LEU A 85 -7.73 -10.58 41.26
CA LEU A 85 -6.71 -10.53 42.32
C LEU A 85 -7.00 -11.63 43.33
N LYS A 86 -6.03 -12.49 43.59
CA LYS A 86 -6.14 -13.60 44.53
C LYS A 86 -5.19 -13.44 45.72
N ARG A 87 -5.73 -13.67 46.92
CA ARG A 87 -4.98 -13.75 48.14
C ARG A 87 -5.20 -15.09 48.81
N ASN A 88 -4.11 -15.84 49.09
CA ASN A 88 -4.17 -17.22 49.63
C ASN A 88 -5.09 -18.14 48.78
N GLY A 89 -5.09 -17.93 47.46
CA GLY A 89 -5.90 -18.72 46.52
C GLY A 89 -7.38 -18.30 46.39
N ALA A 90 -7.88 -17.36 47.20
CA ALA A 90 -9.24 -16.84 47.11
C ALA A 90 -9.25 -15.49 46.33
N VAL A 91 -10.25 -15.30 45.46
CA VAL A 91 -10.48 -14.05 44.74
C VAL A 91 -10.92 -12.98 45.72
N VAL A 92 -10.13 -11.89 45.82
CA VAL A 92 -10.40 -10.74 46.73
C VAL A 92 -10.87 -9.49 45.99
N ASP A 93 -10.57 -9.39 44.70
CA ASP A 93 -11.06 -8.32 43.82
C ASP A 93 -11.11 -8.84 42.37
N SER A 94 -12.00 -8.28 41.53
CA SER A 94 -12.20 -8.72 40.15
C SER A 94 -12.53 -7.52 39.24
N ARG A 95 -11.90 -7.51 38.06
CA ARG A 95 -12.18 -6.56 36.98
C ARG A 95 -12.67 -7.34 35.76
N LYS A 96 -13.91 -7.08 35.31
CA LYS A 96 -14.52 -7.74 34.16
C LYS A 96 -14.49 -6.85 32.92
N ASN A 97 -14.62 -7.44 31.75
CA ASN A 97 -14.68 -6.72 30.48
C ASN A 97 -13.44 -5.85 30.19
N VAL A 98 -12.26 -6.29 30.57
CA VAL A 98 -11.01 -5.64 30.22
C VAL A 98 -10.71 -5.93 28.74
N ASN A 99 -11.02 -4.97 27.87
CA ASN A 99 -10.82 -5.09 26.42
C ASN A 99 -9.37 -4.74 26.06
N LEU A 100 -8.69 -5.71 25.45
CA LEU A 100 -7.29 -5.58 25.08
C LEU A 100 -7.15 -5.09 23.63
N THR A 101 -6.43 -4.00 23.46
CA THR A 101 -6.17 -3.38 22.17
C THR A 101 -4.80 -3.79 21.64
N VAL A 102 -4.71 -4.02 20.34
CA VAL A 102 -3.46 -4.43 19.69
C VAL A 102 -2.33 -3.43 19.95
N GLY A 103 -1.19 -3.96 20.38
CA GLY A 103 0.02 -3.21 20.62
C GLY A 103 0.01 -2.24 21.80
N LYS A 104 -1.09 -2.19 22.57
CA LYS A 104 -1.24 -1.35 23.76
C LYS A 104 -1.22 -2.17 25.02
N GLY A 105 -0.89 -1.51 26.15
CA GLY A 105 -1.07 -2.05 27.49
C GLY A 105 -2.37 -1.58 28.12
N SER A 106 -3.05 -2.46 28.85
CA SER A 106 -4.20 -2.14 29.68
C SER A 106 -3.76 -2.13 31.14
N ASP A 107 -3.84 -0.95 31.80
CA ASP A 107 -3.59 -0.82 33.23
C ASP A 107 -4.82 -1.29 34.01
N VAL A 108 -4.66 -2.30 34.85
CA VAL A 108 -5.68 -2.86 35.72
C VAL A 108 -5.15 -2.86 37.14
N SER A 109 -5.03 -1.66 37.71
CA SER A 109 -4.50 -1.50 39.07
C SER A 109 -5.59 -1.74 40.14
N PHE A 110 -5.21 -2.33 41.27
CA PHE A 110 -6.07 -2.60 42.40
C PHE A 110 -5.73 -1.64 43.54
N ASN A 111 -6.63 -0.72 43.90
CA ASN A 111 -6.41 0.25 44.96
C ASN A 111 -6.51 -0.38 46.35
N ALA A 112 -5.48 -0.28 47.17
CA ALA A 112 -5.43 -0.80 48.54
C ALA A 112 -6.35 -0.09 49.57
N ALA A 113 -7.03 1.01 49.16
CA ALA A 113 -7.75 1.90 50.07
C ALA A 113 -9.21 1.51 50.36
N ALA A 114 -9.74 0.42 49.84
CA ALA A 114 -11.19 0.08 50.02
C ALA A 114 -11.45 -1.03 51.06
N SER A 115 -10.48 -1.48 51.87
CA SER A 115 -10.63 -2.64 52.75
C SER A 115 -10.57 -2.40 54.26
N ALA A 116 -10.96 -1.20 54.74
CA ALA A 116 -11.13 -0.95 56.16
C ALA A 116 -12.55 -0.41 56.49
N GLY A 117 -13.57 -1.26 56.36
CA GLY A 117 -14.92 -0.92 56.84
C GLY A 117 -16.02 -1.87 56.38
N SER A 118 -16.38 -2.80 57.27
CA SER A 118 -17.63 -3.61 57.29
C SER A 118 -17.82 -4.68 56.18
N ALA A 119 -17.79 -5.94 56.67
CA ALA A 119 -18.37 -7.06 55.95
C ALA A 119 -19.87 -6.90 55.80
N GLN A 120 -20.30 -6.40 54.68
CA GLN A 120 -21.66 -6.51 54.15
C GLN A 120 -21.60 -7.07 52.76
N SER A 121 -22.52 -8.00 52.45
CA SER A 121 -22.58 -8.79 51.25
C SER A 121 -22.23 -8.04 49.97
N LEU A 122 -21.24 -8.51 49.28
CA LEU A 122 -20.82 -8.05 47.95
C LEU A 122 -21.92 -8.43 46.92
N ASP A 123 -22.94 -7.60 46.79
CA ASP A 123 -23.57 -7.45 45.48
C ASP A 123 -22.51 -6.88 44.56
N SER A 124 -22.30 -7.56 43.45
CA SER A 124 -21.24 -7.29 42.45
C SER A 124 -21.17 -5.80 42.15
N VAL A 125 -20.15 -5.12 42.65
CA VAL A 125 -19.77 -3.82 42.11
C VAL A 125 -19.23 -4.10 40.69
N THR A 126 -20.14 -4.00 39.73
CA THR A 126 -19.77 -3.97 38.32
C THR A 126 -19.09 -2.63 38.09
N VAL A 127 -17.81 -2.54 38.46
CA VAL A 127 -16.96 -1.48 37.91
C VAL A 127 -16.80 -1.85 36.44
N THR A 128 -17.63 -1.24 35.61
CA THR A 128 -17.36 -1.19 34.18
C THR A 128 -15.97 -0.60 34.08
N ALA A 129 -14.99 -1.46 33.72
CA ALA A 129 -13.62 -1.02 33.45
C ALA A 129 -13.59 -0.23 32.13
N ASN A 130 -14.34 0.88 32.07
CA ASN A 130 -14.31 1.87 31.01
C ASN A 130 -13.33 3.01 31.30
N SER A 131 -12.54 2.91 32.36
CA SER A 131 -11.42 3.79 32.61
C SER A 131 -10.11 3.09 32.28
N LEU A 132 -9.87 2.81 31.00
CA LEU A 132 -8.50 2.85 30.51
C LEU A 132 -7.94 4.23 30.88
N PRO A 133 -6.71 4.34 31.39
CA PRO A 133 -6.11 5.64 31.55
C PRO A 133 -6.27 6.38 30.23
N PRO A 134 -6.79 7.58 30.22
CA PRO A 134 -7.09 8.30 28.97
C PRO A 134 -5.86 8.49 28.10
N VAL A 135 -4.67 8.38 28.69
CA VAL A 135 -3.38 8.49 27.99
C VAL A 135 -2.58 7.19 28.15
N ASP A 136 -2.27 6.53 27.02
CA ASP A 136 -1.45 5.31 27.01
C ASP A 136 0.04 5.62 27.17
N VAL A 137 0.56 5.42 28.36
CA VAL A 137 1.99 5.60 28.69
C VAL A 137 2.85 4.35 28.43
N SER A 138 2.24 3.22 28.07
CA SER A 138 2.91 1.94 27.84
C SER A 138 3.59 1.82 26.47
N THR A 139 3.39 2.81 25.59
CA THR A 139 3.93 2.83 24.24
C THR A 139 4.73 4.09 23.95
N VAL A 140 5.71 3.97 23.06
CA VAL A 140 6.53 5.11 22.59
C VAL A 140 6.15 5.55 21.17
N ASP A 141 5.44 4.73 20.40
CA ASP A 141 5.12 4.98 18.99
C ASP A 141 3.85 5.81 18.81
N SER A 142 3.66 6.26 17.56
CA SER A 142 2.47 6.99 17.13
C SER A 142 1.51 6.07 16.42
N ARG A 143 0.53 5.53 17.13
CA ARG A 143 -0.46 4.59 16.61
C ARG A 143 -1.90 5.07 16.75
N THR A 144 -2.70 4.72 15.76
CA THR A 144 -4.15 4.81 15.81
C THR A 144 -4.73 3.41 15.69
N VAL A 145 -5.57 3.01 16.62
CA VAL A 145 -6.29 1.73 16.56
C VAL A 145 -7.77 2.01 16.46
N ILE A 146 -8.40 1.45 15.44
CA ILE A 146 -9.85 1.53 15.21
C ILE A 146 -10.41 0.13 15.47
N THR A 147 -11.32 0.02 16.43
CA THR A 147 -11.95 -1.24 16.83
C THR A 147 -13.14 -1.59 15.97
N SER A 148 -13.56 -2.87 15.99
CA SER A 148 -14.77 -3.33 15.29
C SER A 148 -16.03 -2.56 15.71
N GLU A 149 -16.14 -2.14 16.98
CA GLU A 149 -17.23 -1.32 17.46
C GLU A 149 -17.26 0.08 16.82
N GLN A 150 -16.10 0.71 16.66
CA GLN A 150 -15.97 2.00 15.97
C GLN A 150 -16.24 1.84 14.47
N LEU A 151 -15.73 0.75 13.84
CA LEU A 151 -15.98 0.46 12.42
C LEU A 151 -17.47 0.24 12.13
N ALA A 152 -18.21 -0.39 13.03
CA ALA A 152 -19.65 -0.60 12.89
C ALA A 152 -20.45 0.70 12.93
N LYS A 153 -19.95 1.72 13.64
CA LYS A 153 -20.65 2.99 13.88
C LYS A 153 -20.32 4.07 12.85
N LEU A 154 -19.09 4.10 12.31
CA LEU A 154 -18.60 5.20 11.46
C LEU A 154 -19.01 5.05 9.99
N PRO A 155 -19.38 6.14 9.29
CA PRO A 155 -19.70 6.14 7.87
C PRO A 155 -18.42 6.09 7.02
N LEU A 156 -17.87 4.89 6.80
CA LEU A 156 -16.63 4.69 6.08
C LEU A 156 -16.83 3.84 4.82
N ALA A 157 -15.90 4.00 3.86
CA ALA A 157 -15.69 2.99 2.82
C ALA A 157 -15.07 1.74 3.43
N ARG A 158 -15.33 0.56 2.82
CA ARG A 158 -15.06 -0.76 3.40
C ARG A 158 -13.68 -1.29 2.96
N THR A 159 -12.63 -0.47 3.08
CA THR A 159 -11.25 -0.84 2.73
C THR A 159 -10.29 -0.49 3.88
N ALA A 160 -9.14 -1.16 3.91
CA ALA A 160 -8.09 -0.88 4.90
C ALA A 160 -7.58 0.57 4.82
N GLU A 161 -7.49 1.11 3.61
CA GLU A 161 -7.03 2.47 3.35
C GLU A 161 -8.03 3.53 3.83
N ALA A 162 -9.33 3.29 3.63
CA ALA A 162 -10.36 4.20 4.13
C ALA A 162 -10.36 4.29 5.66
N ILE A 163 -10.07 3.17 6.34
CA ILE A 163 -9.88 3.16 7.79
C ILE A 163 -8.57 3.88 8.16
N ALA A 164 -7.50 3.65 7.38
CA ALA A 164 -6.21 4.30 7.63
C ALA A 164 -6.25 5.82 7.46
N LEU A 165 -7.16 6.33 6.61
CA LEU A 165 -7.37 7.78 6.47
C LEU A 165 -7.92 8.45 7.74
N LEU A 166 -8.42 7.71 8.73
CA LEU A 166 -8.78 8.26 10.05
C LEU A 166 -7.54 8.60 10.89
N ALA A 167 -6.41 7.96 10.63
CA ALA A 167 -5.18 8.22 11.38
C ALA A 167 -4.61 9.60 11.03
N PRO A 168 -4.10 10.36 12.02
CA PRO A 168 -3.30 11.55 11.77
C PRO A 168 -2.08 11.23 10.88
N GLY A 169 -1.66 12.16 10.04
CA GLY A 169 -0.53 11.98 9.13
C GLY A 169 -0.80 11.13 7.89
N ALA A 170 -1.97 10.46 7.79
CA ALA A 170 -2.40 9.77 6.58
C ALA A 170 -3.22 10.70 5.68
N VAL A 171 -2.89 10.76 4.40
CA VAL A 171 -3.62 11.53 3.38
C VAL A 171 -3.91 10.65 2.16
N ALA A 172 -4.93 10.99 1.39
CA ALA A 172 -5.23 10.28 0.15
C ALA A 172 -4.05 10.41 -0.84
N GLY A 173 -3.61 9.29 -1.36
CA GLY A 173 -2.61 9.24 -2.44
C GLY A 173 -3.17 9.72 -3.79
N SER A 174 -2.34 9.69 -4.81
CA SER A 174 -2.75 10.00 -6.17
C SER A 174 -3.79 8.99 -6.69
N GLY A 175 -4.81 9.47 -7.35
CA GLY A 175 -5.83 8.61 -7.99
C GLY A 175 -5.32 7.81 -9.19
N TYR A 176 -4.11 8.07 -9.68
CA TYR A 176 -3.44 7.22 -10.67
C TYR A 176 -3.11 5.82 -10.15
N PHE A 177 -2.97 5.67 -8.83
CA PHE A 177 -2.51 4.43 -8.22
C PHE A 177 -3.64 3.74 -7.47
N SER A 178 -3.73 2.44 -7.64
CA SER A 178 -4.70 1.60 -6.93
C SER A 178 -4.05 0.33 -6.40
N GLY A 179 -4.59 -0.19 -5.30
CA GLY A 179 -4.17 -1.46 -4.74
C GLY A 179 -4.64 -2.67 -5.56
N PRO A 180 -4.28 -3.89 -5.13
CA PRO A 180 -4.52 -5.13 -5.88
C PRO A 180 -5.99 -5.40 -6.23
N THR A 181 -6.92 -4.79 -5.51
CA THR A 181 -8.38 -4.92 -5.72
C THR A 181 -9.04 -3.60 -6.11
N GLY A 182 -8.28 -2.68 -6.73
CA GLY A 182 -8.77 -1.40 -7.24
C GLY A 182 -9.09 -0.35 -6.17
N ASN A 183 -8.69 -0.56 -4.92
CA ASN A 183 -8.88 0.40 -3.83
C ASN A 183 -7.88 1.56 -3.92
N ALA A 184 -8.34 2.77 -3.57
CA ALA A 184 -7.47 3.95 -3.49
C ALA A 184 -6.41 3.76 -2.40
N LEU A 185 -5.22 4.29 -2.63
CA LEU A 185 -4.07 4.16 -1.72
C LEU A 185 -3.90 5.40 -0.84
N VAL A 186 -3.07 5.26 0.20
CA VAL A 186 -2.77 6.35 1.14
C VAL A 186 -1.29 6.69 1.13
N SER A 187 -0.95 7.96 1.34
CA SER A 187 0.38 8.44 1.67
C SER A 187 0.44 8.72 3.17
N ILE A 188 1.45 8.21 3.87
CA ILE A 188 1.63 8.42 5.31
C ILE A 188 2.93 9.17 5.56
N GLY A 189 2.84 10.32 6.23
CA GLY A 189 4.00 11.12 6.62
C GLY A 189 4.86 11.56 5.43
N GLY A 190 4.23 11.91 4.31
CA GLY A 190 4.89 12.38 3.08
C GLY A 190 5.63 11.31 2.28
N GLY A 191 5.50 10.02 2.65
CA GLY A 191 6.05 8.90 1.89
C GLY A 191 5.24 8.64 0.62
N SER A 192 5.85 7.97 -0.36
CA SER A 192 5.15 7.44 -1.53
C SER A 192 4.13 6.36 -1.11
N VAL A 193 3.10 6.14 -1.92
CA VAL A 193 2.07 5.12 -1.64
C VAL A 193 2.64 3.69 -1.61
N THR A 194 3.77 3.43 -2.27
CA THR A 194 4.49 2.15 -2.27
C THR A 194 5.34 1.91 -1.01
N GLU A 195 5.52 2.93 -0.18
CA GLU A 195 6.38 2.87 1.01
C GLU A 195 5.64 2.39 2.27
N ASN A 196 4.34 2.09 2.19
CA ASN A 196 3.56 1.55 3.29
C ASN A 196 3.66 0.02 3.33
N ALA A 197 3.61 -0.54 4.55
CA ALA A 197 3.52 -1.99 4.75
C ALA A 197 2.13 -2.38 5.26
N TYR A 198 1.57 -3.46 4.70
CA TYR A 198 0.25 -3.99 5.03
C TYR A 198 0.36 -5.35 5.69
N TYR A 199 -0.44 -5.57 6.74
CA TYR A 199 -0.41 -6.84 7.48
C TYR A 199 -1.83 -7.35 7.78
N ILE A 200 -1.98 -8.68 7.78
CA ILE A 200 -3.16 -9.38 8.32
C ILE A 200 -2.67 -10.43 9.30
N ASN A 201 -3.14 -10.38 10.55
CA ASN A 201 -2.75 -11.27 11.64
C ASN A 201 -1.22 -11.46 11.78
N GLY A 202 -0.43 -10.40 11.51
CA GLY A 202 1.03 -10.41 11.57
C GLY A 202 1.74 -10.88 10.31
N PHE A 203 1.04 -11.38 9.27
CA PHE A 203 1.62 -11.69 7.97
C PHE A 203 1.67 -10.46 7.07
N ASN A 204 2.79 -10.22 6.40
CA ASN A 204 2.95 -9.12 5.45
C ASN A 204 2.17 -9.41 4.15
N THR A 205 1.12 -8.64 3.90
CA THR A 205 0.24 -8.72 2.73
C THR A 205 0.47 -7.61 1.72
N THR A 206 1.52 -6.79 1.88
CA THR A 206 1.91 -5.80 0.87
C THR A 206 2.07 -6.49 -0.48
N ASP A 207 1.57 -5.87 -1.55
CA ASP A 207 1.70 -6.44 -2.89
C ASP A 207 3.18 -6.71 -3.20
N PRO A 208 3.56 -7.98 -3.36
CA PRO A 208 4.97 -8.34 -3.48
C PRO A 208 5.56 -7.99 -4.85
N LEU A 209 4.70 -7.76 -5.84
CA LEU A 209 5.11 -7.40 -7.19
C LEU A 209 5.51 -5.92 -7.28
N SER A 210 4.63 -5.03 -6.86
CA SER A 210 4.74 -3.59 -7.10
C SER A 210 4.85 -2.74 -5.83
N GLY A 211 4.49 -3.29 -4.66
CA GLY A 211 4.39 -2.53 -3.42
C GLY A 211 3.11 -1.68 -3.29
N PHE A 212 2.21 -1.69 -4.29
CA PHE A 212 0.97 -0.91 -4.26
C PHE A 212 -0.09 -1.55 -3.36
N GLY A 213 -0.13 -1.17 -2.09
CA GLY A 213 -1.17 -1.60 -1.16
C GLY A 213 -1.08 -3.06 -0.74
N GLY A 214 -2.18 -3.60 -0.24
CA GLY A 214 -2.32 -4.99 0.20
C GLY A 214 -3.76 -5.48 0.06
N ILE A 215 -4.03 -6.71 0.50
CA ILE A 215 -5.40 -7.21 0.61
C ILE A 215 -6.05 -6.79 1.93
N THR A 216 -7.37 -6.80 1.98
CA THR A 216 -8.16 -6.47 3.16
C THR A 216 -9.13 -7.58 3.51
N LEU A 217 -9.46 -7.74 4.78
CA LEU A 217 -10.45 -8.70 5.26
C LEU A 217 -11.87 -8.31 4.86
N PRO A 218 -12.86 -9.27 4.84
CA PRO A 218 -14.27 -8.90 4.90
C PRO A 218 -14.49 -7.91 6.04
N TYR A 219 -15.25 -6.84 5.81
CA TYR A 219 -15.35 -5.75 6.78
C TYR A 219 -15.87 -6.21 8.16
N GLY A 220 -16.83 -7.12 8.16
CA GLY A 220 -17.37 -7.73 9.38
C GLY A 220 -16.41 -8.68 10.12
N ALA A 221 -15.30 -9.08 9.47
CA ALA A 221 -14.27 -9.93 10.07
C ALA A 221 -13.12 -9.14 10.72
N ILE A 222 -13.06 -7.82 10.52
CA ILE A 222 -12.02 -6.99 11.15
C ILE A 222 -12.39 -6.82 12.63
N ASP A 223 -11.49 -7.26 13.51
CA ASP A 223 -11.60 -7.00 14.96
C ASP A 223 -11.01 -5.64 15.29
N GLN A 224 -9.80 -5.38 14.82
CA GLN A 224 -9.10 -4.10 14.99
C GLN A 224 -8.25 -3.80 13.75
N GLN A 225 -8.11 -2.52 13.42
CA GLN A 225 -7.10 -2.05 12.49
C GLN A 225 -6.19 -1.03 13.17
N GLU A 226 -4.90 -1.34 13.14
CA GLU A 226 -3.83 -0.49 13.63
C GLU A 226 -3.20 0.26 12.46
N VAL A 227 -2.91 1.55 12.66
CA VAL A 227 -2.14 2.39 11.75
C VAL A 227 -0.99 3.01 12.52
N LEU A 228 0.23 2.63 12.17
CA LEU A 228 1.45 3.22 12.72
C LEU A 228 1.96 4.27 11.75
N ALA A 229 1.80 5.53 12.12
CA ALA A 229 2.20 6.66 11.30
C ALA A 229 3.66 7.09 11.54
N GLY A 230 4.40 6.42 12.43
CA GLY A 230 5.81 6.64 12.72
C GLY A 230 6.22 6.13 14.11
N GLY A 231 7.52 6.14 14.41
CA GLY A 231 8.07 5.73 15.70
C GLY A 231 7.98 4.23 15.99
N TYR A 232 7.63 3.39 15.00
CA TYR A 232 7.45 1.96 15.22
C TYR A 232 8.78 1.23 15.44
N GLY A 233 8.73 0.22 16.31
CA GLY A 233 9.89 -0.55 16.79
C GLY A 233 10.57 -1.42 15.72
N ALA A 234 11.67 -2.08 16.14
CA ALA A 234 12.51 -2.90 15.26
C ALA A 234 11.80 -4.13 14.70
N ALA A 235 10.68 -4.55 15.27
CA ALA A 235 9.83 -5.62 14.78
C ALA A 235 9.22 -5.32 13.40
N TYR A 236 8.98 -4.06 13.08
CA TYR A 236 8.47 -3.60 11.79
C TYR A 236 9.60 -3.10 10.88
N GLY A 237 9.61 -3.52 9.64
CA GLY A 237 10.59 -3.12 8.64
C GLY A 237 10.01 -3.07 7.24
N ARG A 238 10.86 -2.76 6.26
CA ARG A 238 10.51 -2.68 4.84
C ARG A 238 9.40 -1.66 4.55
N SER A 239 9.33 -0.62 5.37
CA SER A 239 8.42 0.50 5.21
C SER A 239 9.15 1.80 5.55
N ALA A 240 8.95 2.84 4.74
CA ALA A 240 9.40 4.20 5.01
C ALA A 240 8.20 5.17 5.16
N GLY A 241 7.01 4.76 4.77
CA GLY A 241 5.74 5.48 4.95
C GLY A 241 5.13 5.18 6.33
N GLY A 242 4.31 4.15 6.41
CA GLY A 242 3.63 3.69 7.62
C GLY A 242 3.27 2.22 7.58
N VAL A 243 2.66 1.72 8.66
CA VAL A 243 2.19 0.34 8.77
C VAL A 243 0.67 0.35 8.94
N ILE A 244 -0.02 -0.46 8.13
CA ILE A 244 -1.47 -0.70 8.21
C ILE A 244 -1.66 -2.19 8.52
N SER A 245 -2.15 -2.49 9.72
CA SER A 245 -2.26 -3.86 10.22
C SER A 245 -3.68 -4.18 10.64
N GLN A 246 -4.27 -5.23 10.05
CA GLN A 246 -5.60 -5.74 10.41
C GLN A 246 -5.44 -6.99 11.28
N VAL A 247 -6.14 -7.00 12.41
CA VAL A 247 -6.36 -8.21 13.23
C VAL A 247 -7.77 -8.69 12.96
N GLY A 248 -7.90 -9.94 12.54
CA GLY A 248 -9.20 -10.53 12.26
C GLY A 248 -9.85 -11.12 13.50
N LYS A 249 -11.19 -11.08 13.55
CA LYS A 249 -12.00 -11.68 14.61
C LYS A 249 -11.70 -13.17 14.77
N ARG A 250 -11.98 -13.67 15.98
CA ARG A 250 -11.84 -15.07 16.38
C ARG A 250 -13.12 -15.58 17.00
N GLY A 251 -13.28 -16.90 17.11
CA GLY A 251 -14.35 -17.52 17.87
C GLY A 251 -14.16 -17.33 19.37
N THR A 252 -15.24 -17.35 20.13
CA THR A 252 -15.29 -17.26 21.59
C THR A 252 -16.01 -18.47 22.16
N ASN A 253 -16.20 -18.53 23.50
CA ASN A 253 -16.96 -19.58 24.15
C ASN A 253 -18.47 -19.52 23.89
N GLU A 254 -18.93 -18.49 23.21
CA GLU A 254 -20.33 -18.32 22.81
C GLU A 254 -20.41 -18.27 21.27
N TRP A 255 -21.51 -18.79 20.72
CA TRP A 255 -21.79 -18.72 19.30
C TRP A 255 -22.35 -17.33 18.96
N HIS A 256 -21.71 -16.69 17.99
CA HIS A 256 -22.15 -15.43 17.40
C HIS A 256 -22.29 -15.60 15.89
N PHE A 257 -23.33 -15.05 15.32
CA PHE A 257 -23.51 -14.99 13.88
C PHE A 257 -24.18 -13.68 13.48
N GLY A 258 -23.92 -13.25 12.27
CA GLY A 258 -24.56 -12.07 11.73
C GLY A 258 -24.57 -12.07 10.22
N ALA A 259 -25.47 -11.26 9.68
CA ALA A 259 -25.58 -11.01 8.25
C ALA A 259 -25.88 -9.55 7.98
N GLN A 260 -25.41 -9.05 6.84
CA GLN A 260 -25.63 -7.66 6.44
C GLN A 260 -25.85 -7.57 4.93
N ILE A 261 -26.77 -6.73 4.51
CA ILE A 261 -26.99 -6.32 3.14
C ILE A 261 -26.88 -4.80 3.09
N LEU A 262 -26.02 -4.30 2.19
CA LEU A 262 -25.87 -2.88 1.88
C LEU A 262 -26.22 -2.64 0.43
N TRP A 263 -26.92 -1.53 0.18
CA TRP A 263 -27.37 -1.15 -1.15
C TRP A 263 -27.16 0.34 -1.41
N GLU A 264 -26.48 0.65 -2.52
CA GLU A 264 -26.26 2.01 -3.04
C GLU A 264 -26.97 2.12 -4.39
N PRO A 265 -28.25 2.54 -4.43
CA PRO A 265 -29.02 2.60 -5.68
C PRO A 265 -28.54 3.74 -6.59
N ARG A 266 -28.66 3.53 -7.90
CA ARG A 266 -28.32 4.55 -8.93
C ARG A 266 -29.03 5.89 -8.67
N GLY A 267 -30.32 5.84 -8.32
CA GLY A 267 -31.18 7.03 -8.16
C GLY A 267 -30.82 7.95 -6.99
N THR A 268 -30.01 7.50 -6.04
CA THR A 268 -29.53 8.33 -4.91
C THR A 268 -28.17 8.97 -5.17
N ARG A 269 -27.52 8.62 -6.28
CA ARG A 269 -26.23 9.17 -6.65
C ARG A 269 -26.41 10.44 -7.48
N SER A 270 -25.82 11.53 -7.03
CA SER A 270 -25.71 12.75 -7.82
C SER A 270 -24.83 12.51 -9.06
N THR A 271 -25.14 13.18 -10.16
CA THR A 271 -24.33 13.07 -11.38
C THR A 271 -23.01 13.87 -11.23
N PRO A 272 -21.88 13.35 -11.69
CA PRO A 272 -20.68 14.15 -11.88
C PRO A 272 -20.93 15.28 -12.89
N GLY A 273 -20.15 16.34 -12.83
CA GLY A 273 -20.13 17.36 -13.88
C GLY A 273 -19.41 16.86 -15.13
N ASN A 274 -19.79 17.36 -16.31
CA ASN A 274 -18.94 17.21 -17.49
C ASN A 274 -17.62 17.96 -17.29
N ASP A 275 -16.56 17.46 -17.90
CA ASP A 275 -15.29 18.17 -17.94
C ASP A 275 -15.02 18.73 -19.35
N HIS A 276 -14.40 19.89 -19.44
CA HIS A 276 -14.14 20.62 -20.67
C HIS A 276 -12.65 20.93 -20.78
N TYR A 277 -12.17 21.05 -22.01
CA TYR A 277 -10.84 21.56 -22.25
C TYR A 277 -10.70 22.97 -21.66
N ILE A 278 -9.58 23.21 -21.00
CA ILE A 278 -9.31 24.51 -20.36
C ILE A 278 -8.84 25.50 -21.42
N ILE A 279 -9.29 26.75 -21.33
CA ILE A 279 -8.83 27.81 -22.20
C ILE A 279 -7.37 28.15 -21.86
N ASN A 280 -6.46 27.76 -22.73
CA ASN A 280 -5.06 28.17 -22.73
C ASN A 280 -4.83 28.87 -24.07
N GLY A 281 -4.68 30.19 -24.05
CA GLY A 281 -4.36 31.08 -25.15
C GLY A 281 -4.57 30.62 -26.61
N ASP A 282 -3.86 29.61 -27.03
CA ASP A 282 -3.82 29.14 -28.42
C ASP A 282 -4.54 27.81 -28.67
N SER A 283 -5.24 27.23 -27.68
CA SER A 283 -5.95 25.96 -27.87
C SER A 283 -7.26 26.18 -28.64
N THR A 284 -7.39 25.56 -29.83
CA THR A 284 -8.63 25.58 -30.63
C THR A 284 -9.74 24.76 -30.00
N SER A 285 -9.44 23.82 -29.11
CA SER A 285 -10.43 22.98 -28.43
C SER A 285 -10.95 23.58 -27.12
N ALA A 286 -10.47 24.76 -26.73
CA ALA A 286 -10.85 25.42 -25.47
C ALA A 286 -12.37 25.58 -25.33
N GLY A 287 -12.92 25.08 -24.23
CA GLY A 287 -14.36 25.09 -23.94
C GLY A 287 -15.15 23.93 -24.54
N GLU A 288 -14.56 23.14 -25.45
CA GLU A 288 -15.20 21.93 -25.95
C GLU A 288 -15.28 20.84 -24.86
N LEU A 289 -16.20 19.89 -25.06
CA LEU A 289 -16.42 18.79 -24.13
C LEU A 289 -15.24 17.81 -24.17
N TYR A 290 -14.53 17.67 -23.04
CA TYR A 290 -13.43 16.71 -22.87
C TYR A 290 -13.93 15.35 -22.38
N ASN A 291 -14.78 15.33 -21.33
CA ASN A 291 -15.31 14.09 -20.77
C ASN A 291 -16.78 14.22 -20.39
N TYR A 292 -17.60 13.27 -20.90
CA TYR A 292 -19.06 13.26 -20.74
C TYR A 292 -19.50 12.53 -19.49
N ASN A 293 -19.09 13.01 -18.31
CA ASN A 293 -19.35 12.37 -17.01
C ASN A 293 -20.81 12.48 -16.53
N LYS A 294 -21.60 13.42 -17.08
CA LYS A 294 -22.99 13.69 -16.62
C LYS A 294 -23.92 12.46 -16.71
N LYS A 295 -23.61 11.50 -17.54
CA LYS A 295 -24.40 10.26 -17.73
C LYS A 295 -23.78 9.05 -17.04
N ASP A 296 -22.67 9.22 -16.35
CA ASP A 296 -22.07 8.15 -15.57
C ASP A 296 -23.02 7.68 -14.47
N THR A 297 -23.21 6.39 -14.37
CA THR A 297 -24.04 5.78 -13.32
C THR A 297 -23.29 4.72 -12.54
N GLN A 298 -23.72 4.47 -11.31
CA GLN A 298 -23.19 3.40 -10.48
C GLN A 298 -24.25 2.86 -9.53
N MET A 299 -24.33 1.54 -9.42
CA MET A 299 -25.06 0.83 -8.38
C MET A 299 -24.10 -0.12 -7.67
N ARG A 300 -24.22 -0.24 -6.36
CA ARG A 300 -23.38 -1.14 -5.55
C ARG A 300 -24.26 -1.90 -4.58
N THR A 301 -24.00 -3.21 -4.44
CA THR A 301 -24.56 -4.07 -3.41
C THR A 301 -23.44 -4.79 -2.68
N VAL A 302 -23.57 -4.97 -1.36
CA VAL A 302 -22.67 -5.77 -0.54
C VAL A 302 -23.51 -6.71 0.30
N GLU A 303 -23.23 -7.99 0.19
CA GLU A 303 -23.85 -9.06 0.98
C GLU A 303 -22.75 -9.69 1.83
N SER A 304 -22.94 -9.77 3.14
CA SER A 304 -21.95 -10.35 4.03
C SER A 304 -22.59 -11.15 5.15
N ALA A 305 -21.89 -12.17 5.62
CA ALA A 305 -22.29 -12.99 6.76
C ALA A 305 -21.06 -13.47 7.53
N TYR A 306 -21.24 -13.71 8.82
CA TYR A 306 -20.22 -14.33 9.66
C TYR A 306 -20.81 -15.28 10.68
N VAL A 307 -19.99 -16.21 11.14
CA VAL A 307 -20.29 -17.11 12.27
C VAL A 307 -19.01 -17.38 13.05
N GLY A 308 -19.08 -17.38 14.36
CA GLY A 308 -17.96 -17.71 15.23
C GLY A 308 -18.44 -18.37 16.53
N GLY A 309 -17.62 -19.26 17.08
CA GLY A 309 -17.95 -19.93 18.33
C GLY A 309 -16.99 -21.07 18.67
N PRO A 310 -17.26 -21.84 19.73
CA PRO A 310 -16.42 -22.94 20.17
C PRO A 310 -16.78 -24.23 19.40
N LEU A 311 -15.80 -24.85 18.74
CA LEU A 311 -15.91 -26.26 18.34
C LEU A 311 -15.73 -27.19 19.54
N ILE A 312 -14.82 -26.79 20.46
CA ILE A 312 -14.64 -27.43 21.78
C ILE A 312 -14.47 -26.25 22.76
N LYS A 313 -15.39 -26.14 23.71
CA LYS A 313 -15.37 -25.08 24.72
C LYS A 313 -13.99 -25.01 25.42
N ASP A 314 -13.50 -23.80 25.67
CA ASP A 314 -12.20 -23.46 26.29
C ASP A 314 -10.97 -23.96 25.51
N LYS A 315 -11.15 -24.62 24.34
CA LYS A 315 -10.06 -25.33 23.66
C LYS A 315 -9.92 -25.04 22.17
N LEU A 316 -11.00 -25.10 21.42
CA LEU A 316 -10.96 -25.00 19.95
C LEU A 316 -12.07 -24.12 19.44
N TYR A 317 -11.69 -23.07 18.74
CA TYR A 317 -12.61 -22.04 18.26
C TYR A 317 -12.50 -21.87 16.75
N ILE A 318 -13.62 -21.50 16.14
CA ILE A 318 -13.70 -21.16 14.71
C ILE A 318 -14.38 -19.82 14.52
N PHE A 319 -13.92 -19.05 13.55
CA PHE A 319 -14.61 -17.87 13.02
C PHE A 319 -14.52 -17.89 11.50
N LEU A 320 -15.67 -17.72 10.84
CA LEU A 320 -15.77 -17.67 9.38
C LEU A 320 -16.54 -16.40 8.99
N ALA A 321 -16.10 -15.74 7.92
CA ALA A 321 -16.82 -14.62 7.33
C ALA A 321 -16.70 -14.65 5.81
N ALA A 322 -17.77 -14.23 5.15
CA ALA A 322 -17.83 -14.04 3.71
C ALA A 322 -18.45 -12.68 3.35
N GLU A 323 -17.95 -12.05 2.31
CA GLU A 323 -18.49 -10.81 1.77
C GLU A 323 -18.45 -10.86 0.25
N GLN A 324 -19.58 -10.56 -0.40
CA GLN A 324 -19.67 -10.39 -1.84
C GLN A 324 -20.09 -8.95 -2.14
N GLU A 325 -19.22 -8.23 -2.82
CA GLU A 325 -19.53 -6.93 -3.36
C GLU A 325 -19.78 -7.04 -4.87
N ARG A 326 -20.83 -6.40 -5.36
CA ARG A 326 -21.11 -6.21 -6.79
C ARG A 326 -21.24 -4.72 -7.09
N VAL A 327 -20.51 -4.24 -8.11
CA VAL A 327 -20.60 -2.87 -8.60
C VAL A 327 -20.92 -2.90 -10.09
N ASN A 328 -22.04 -2.28 -10.48
CA ASN A 328 -22.39 -2.07 -11.87
C ASN A 328 -22.20 -0.59 -12.20
N GLN A 329 -21.44 -0.29 -13.24
CA GLN A 329 -21.10 1.08 -13.63
C GLN A 329 -21.30 1.29 -15.12
N ASP A 330 -21.88 2.44 -15.48
CA ASP A 330 -21.80 3.01 -16.81
C ASP A 330 -20.78 4.16 -16.78
N ARG A 331 -19.80 4.14 -17.68
CA ARG A 331 -18.72 5.12 -17.75
C ARG A 331 -18.44 5.55 -19.16
N TYR A 332 -18.27 6.85 -19.35
CA TYR A 332 -17.77 7.45 -20.59
C TYR A 332 -16.30 7.84 -20.40
N THR A 333 -15.48 7.60 -21.39
CA THR A 333 -14.07 8.01 -21.40
C THR A 333 -13.90 9.34 -22.14
N SER A 334 -12.72 9.95 -22.05
CA SER A 334 -12.43 11.23 -22.69
C SER A 334 -12.52 11.18 -24.21
N GLN A 335 -12.57 12.35 -24.83
CA GLN A 335 -12.60 12.51 -26.27
C GLN A 335 -11.35 11.93 -26.97
N ASP A 336 -10.22 11.82 -26.25
CA ASP A 336 -8.98 11.22 -26.78
C ASP A 336 -9.11 9.71 -27.04
N ALA A 337 -9.97 9.03 -26.29
CA ALA A 337 -10.25 7.60 -26.45
C ALA A 337 -11.76 7.35 -26.23
N PRO A 338 -12.62 7.76 -27.19
CA PRO A 338 -14.04 7.93 -26.98
C PRO A 338 -14.80 6.60 -26.94
N ASN A 339 -15.00 6.10 -25.74
CA ASN A 339 -15.71 4.85 -25.47
C ASN A 339 -16.78 5.01 -24.38
N TYR A 340 -17.78 4.15 -24.45
CA TYR A 340 -18.73 3.89 -23.40
C TYR A 340 -18.52 2.47 -22.85
N TYR A 341 -18.43 2.34 -21.55
CA TYR A 341 -18.26 1.09 -20.83
C TYR A 341 -19.48 0.77 -19.98
N ASP A 342 -20.05 -0.43 -20.18
CA ASP A 342 -20.95 -1.08 -19.24
C ASP A 342 -20.11 -2.10 -18.45
N ARG A 343 -19.84 -1.80 -17.17
CA ARG A 343 -18.87 -2.51 -16.32
C ARG A 343 -19.57 -3.24 -15.19
N THR A 344 -19.12 -4.44 -14.90
CA THR A 344 -19.52 -5.21 -13.71
C THR A 344 -18.28 -5.69 -12.95
N TYR A 345 -18.18 -5.29 -11.70
CA TYR A 345 -17.19 -5.82 -10.76
C TYR A 345 -17.87 -6.81 -9.83
N ARG A 346 -17.16 -7.89 -9.49
CA ARG A 346 -17.54 -8.89 -8.49
C ARG A 346 -16.33 -9.12 -7.58
N ASN A 347 -16.45 -8.72 -6.33
CA ASN A 347 -15.36 -8.69 -5.38
C ASN A 347 -15.66 -9.62 -4.19
N PRO A 348 -15.43 -10.95 -4.32
CA PRO A 348 -15.60 -11.88 -3.21
C PRO A 348 -14.45 -11.73 -2.21
N LYS A 349 -14.80 -11.72 -0.92
CA LYS A 349 -13.84 -11.78 0.19
C LYS A 349 -14.24 -12.90 1.14
N PHE A 350 -13.25 -13.64 1.63
CA PHE A 350 -13.43 -14.69 2.63
C PHE A 350 -12.40 -14.53 3.73
N TYR A 351 -12.79 -14.94 4.93
CA TYR A 351 -11.91 -15.03 6.08
C TYR A 351 -12.31 -16.23 6.92
N GLY A 352 -11.32 -17.01 7.36
CA GLY A 352 -11.51 -18.08 8.31
C GLY A 352 -10.35 -18.14 9.29
N LYS A 353 -10.66 -18.31 10.56
CA LYS A 353 -9.67 -18.45 11.62
C LYS A 353 -10.05 -19.63 12.52
N LEU A 354 -9.06 -20.46 12.82
CA LEU A 354 -9.12 -21.52 13.79
C LEU A 354 -8.11 -21.22 14.90
N ASP A 355 -8.58 -21.16 16.14
CA ASP A 355 -7.74 -20.96 17.32
C ASP A 355 -7.79 -22.22 18.19
N TRP A 356 -6.66 -22.85 18.42
CA TRP A 356 -6.51 -24.04 19.23
C TRP A 356 -5.62 -23.77 20.45
N ASN A 357 -6.24 -23.72 21.63
CA ASN A 357 -5.54 -23.79 22.91
C ASN A 357 -5.12 -25.23 23.16
N ILE A 358 -3.92 -25.61 22.72
CA ILE A 358 -3.37 -26.96 22.92
C ILE A 358 -3.32 -27.27 24.41
N ASN A 359 -2.88 -26.29 25.17
CA ASN A 359 -2.94 -26.17 26.63
C ASN A 359 -2.79 -24.70 27.04
N ASP A 360 -2.81 -24.36 28.32
CA ASP A 360 -2.76 -23.01 28.87
C ASP A 360 -1.51 -22.21 28.45
N SER A 361 -0.45 -22.90 28.00
CA SER A 361 0.81 -22.28 27.60
C SER A 361 1.06 -22.32 26.09
N ASN A 362 0.25 -23.03 25.30
CA ASN A 362 0.51 -23.25 23.87
C ASN A 362 -0.76 -23.04 23.04
N ILE A 363 -0.67 -22.09 22.12
CA ILE A 363 -1.78 -21.68 21.24
C ILE A 363 -1.34 -21.85 19.80
N LEU A 364 -2.17 -22.46 18.95
CA LEU A 364 -2.02 -22.51 17.51
C LEU A 364 -3.17 -21.76 16.85
N GLU A 365 -2.83 -20.76 16.04
CA GLU A 365 -3.77 -19.95 15.25
C GLU A 365 -3.56 -20.28 13.77
N VAL A 366 -4.59 -20.71 13.06
CA VAL A 366 -4.55 -20.92 11.61
C VAL A 366 -5.51 -19.93 10.95
N THR A 367 -5.02 -19.19 9.96
CA THR A 367 -5.82 -18.19 9.23
C THR A 367 -5.82 -18.50 7.75
N GLY A 368 -7.00 -18.44 7.13
CA GLY A 368 -7.20 -18.34 5.69
C GLY A 368 -7.92 -17.05 5.35
N ALA A 369 -7.46 -16.32 4.34
CA ALA A 369 -8.13 -15.13 3.84
C ALA A 369 -8.06 -15.07 2.32
N SER A 370 -9.09 -14.48 1.69
CA SER A 370 -9.14 -14.22 0.26
C SER A 370 -9.78 -12.85 0.02
N ASN A 371 -9.17 -12.06 -0.85
CA ASN A 371 -9.74 -10.82 -1.34
C ASN A 371 -9.45 -10.73 -2.84
N LYS A 372 -10.50 -10.80 -3.65
CA LYS A 372 -10.39 -10.81 -5.11
C LYS A 372 -11.31 -9.78 -5.74
N GLN A 373 -10.91 -9.32 -6.92
CA GLN A 373 -11.73 -8.53 -7.82
C GLN A 373 -11.80 -9.22 -9.18
N ASN A 374 -13.01 -9.43 -9.68
CA ASN A 374 -13.27 -9.85 -11.03
C ASN A 374 -13.98 -8.69 -11.75
N TYR A 375 -13.56 -8.42 -12.97
CA TYR A 375 -14.07 -7.29 -13.74
C TYR A 375 -14.40 -7.70 -15.15
N ASP A 376 -15.63 -7.40 -15.57
CA ASP A 376 -16.14 -7.59 -16.92
C ASP A 376 -16.58 -6.25 -17.49
N ALA A 377 -16.40 -6.04 -18.78
CA ALA A 377 -16.87 -4.85 -19.48
C ALA A 377 -17.40 -5.16 -20.89
N ASN A 378 -18.53 -4.53 -21.24
CA ASN A 378 -18.92 -4.34 -22.61
C ASN A 378 -18.44 -2.96 -23.05
N VAL A 379 -17.69 -2.88 -24.14
CA VAL A 379 -17.14 -1.63 -24.65
C VAL A 379 -17.86 -1.27 -25.96
N TYR A 380 -18.24 -0.01 -26.07
CA TYR A 380 -18.88 0.55 -27.25
C TYR A 380 -18.16 1.82 -27.66
N GLY A 381 -18.10 2.11 -28.96
CA GLY A 381 -17.67 3.42 -29.41
C GLY A 381 -18.60 4.52 -28.88
N PHE A 382 -18.12 5.73 -28.76
CA PHE A 382 -18.91 6.89 -28.35
C PHE A 382 -18.60 8.09 -29.25
N ASP A 383 -19.62 8.65 -29.86
CA ASP A 383 -19.49 9.83 -30.72
C ASP A 383 -19.71 11.09 -29.87
N TYR A 384 -18.69 11.88 -29.70
CA TYR A 384 -18.73 13.15 -28.96
C TYR A 384 -19.43 14.26 -29.68
N SER A 385 -19.54 14.20 -31.02
CA SER A 385 -20.26 15.21 -31.83
C SER A 385 -21.77 15.09 -31.68
N THR A 386 -22.28 13.87 -31.58
CA THR A 386 -23.71 13.56 -31.46
C THR A 386 -24.11 13.14 -30.03
N LEU A 387 -23.14 12.88 -29.15
CA LEU A 387 -23.31 12.29 -27.80
C LEU A 387 -24.08 10.96 -27.83
N THR A 388 -23.82 10.13 -28.84
CA THR A 388 -24.48 8.85 -29.04
C THR A 388 -23.51 7.69 -28.90
N ARG A 389 -24.06 6.57 -28.41
CA ARG A 389 -23.32 5.31 -28.33
C ARG A 389 -23.30 4.69 -29.74
N GLY A 390 -22.12 4.33 -30.19
CA GLY A 390 -21.87 3.60 -31.42
C GLY A 390 -21.98 2.08 -31.24
N ASP A 391 -21.39 1.38 -32.19
CA ASP A 391 -21.34 -0.07 -32.18
C ASP A 391 -20.47 -0.63 -31.06
N ARG A 392 -20.68 -1.90 -30.76
CA ARG A 392 -19.93 -2.63 -29.78
C ARG A 392 -18.53 -2.95 -30.32
N VAL A 393 -17.49 -2.43 -29.66
CA VAL A 393 -16.07 -2.62 -30.04
C VAL A 393 -15.41 -3.78 -29.30
N GLY A 394 -15.96 -4.29 -28.22
CA GLY A 394 -15.39 -5.41 -27.47
C GLY A 394 -16.49 -6.32 -26.93
N LYS A 395 -16.38 -7.62 -27.16
CA LYS A 395 -17.29 -8.62 -26.64
C LYS A 395 -16.51 -9.70 -25.90
N ASP A 396 -16.78 -9.87 -24.62
CA ASP A 396 -16.40 -11.11 -23.95
C ASP A 396 -17.38 -12.23 -24.36
N THR A 397 -16.86 -13.26 -25.02
CA THR A 397 -17.60 -14.45 -25.39
C THR A 397 -17.19 -15.68 -24.59
N SER A 398 -16.16 -15.57 -23.74
CA SER A 398 -15.58 -16.72 -23.04
C SER A 398 -16.35 -17.12 -21.78
N GLY A 399 -17.20 -16.23 -21.23
CA GLY A 399 -17.88 -16.43 -19.95
C GLY A 399 -16.95 -16.35 -18.73
N ASN A 400 -15.67 -16.07 -18.93
CA ASN A 400 -14.69 -15.82 -17.87
C ASN A 400 -14.46 -14.31 -17.68
N PRO A 401 -14.17 -13.85 -16.47
CA PRO A 401 -13.83 -12.44 -16.27
C PRO A 401 -12.60 -12.06 -17.09
N LEU A 402 -12.70 -10.93 -17.82
CA LEU A 402 -11.59 -10.39 -18.63
C LEU A 402 -10.42 -9.94 -17.76
N ASN A 403 -10.72 -9.49 -16.54
CA ASN A 403 -9.71 -9.04 -15.61
C ASN A 403 -9.94 -9.65 -14.23
N LYS A 404 -8.87 -10.08 -13.60
CA LYS A 404 -8.89 -10.65 -12.26
C LYS A 404 -7.66 -10.20 -11.48
N SER A 405 -7.87 -9.79 -10.23
CA SER A 405 -6.80 -9.38 -9.33
C SER A 405 -7.10 -9.78 -7.89
N GLY A 406 -6.11 -9.58 -7.00
CA GLY A 406 -6.21 -9.89 -5.58
C GLY A 406 -5.41 -11.11 -5.17
N ALA A 407 -5.64 -11.60 -3.93
CA ALA A 407 -4.83 -12.70 -3.39
C ALA A 407 -5.59 -13.62 -2.44
N ASP A 408 -5.00 -14.81 -2.26
CA ASP A 408 -5.34 -15.78 -1.22
C ASP A 408 -4.19 -15.87 -0.21
N LEU A 409 -4.50 -15.89 1.08
CA LEU A 409 -3.56 -15.96 2.20
C LEU A 409 -3.83 -17.18 3.08
N TYR A 410 -2.76 -17.86 3.47
CA TYR A 410 -2.80 -18.95 4.45
C TYR A 410 -1.66 -18.78 5.43
N THR A 411 -1.96 -18.77 6.73
CA THR A 411 -0.95 -18.63 7.79
C THR A 411 -1.19 -19.59 8.94
N ALA A 412 -0.12 -20.00 9.60
CA ALA A 412 -0.13 -20.69 10.88
C ALA A 412 0.78 -19.92 11.85
N LYS A 413 0.25 -19.55 13.01
CA LYS A 413 0.98 -18.86 14.07
C LYS A 413 0.89 -19.70 15.34
N PHE A 414 2.05 -20.09 15.87
CA PHE A 414 2.18 -20.81 17.13
C PHE A 414 2.76 -19.88 18.20
N THR A 415 2.09 -19.77 19.33
CA THR A 415 2.56 -19.00 20.51
C THR A 415 2.73 -19.95 21.68
N SER A 416 3.90 -19.92 22.31
CA SER A 416 4.23 -20.71 23.49
C SER A 416 4.71 -19.80 24.62
N TYR A 417 4.00 -19.78 25.72
CA TYR A 417 4.43 -19.20 26.98
C TYR A 417 5.29 -20.24 27.70
N ILE A 418 6.61 -20.24 27.38
CA ILE A 418 7.56 -21.25 27.89
C ILE A 418 7.69 -21.15 29.42
N THR A 419 7.79 -19.93 29.91
CA THR A 419 7.64 -19.54 31.30
C THR A 419 6.73 -18.33 31.41
N ASP A 420 6.47 -17.82 32.60
CA ASP A 420 5.69 -16.58 32.76
C ASP A 420 6.40 -15.38 32.14
N ASP A 421 7.76 -15.41 32.09
CA ASP A 421 8.59 -14.35 31.56
C ASP A 421 9.06 -14.58 30.11
N LEU A 422 8.98 -15.81 29.58
CA LEU A 422 9.54 -16.19 28.28
C LEU A 422 8.45 -16.68 27.33
N THR A 423 8.22 -15.91 26.27
CA THR A 423 7.24 -16.23 25.20
C THR A 423 7.95 -16.47 23.87
N LEU A 424 7.63 -17.57 23.19
CA LEU A 424 8.02 -17.86 21.82
C LEU A 424 6.81 -17.72 20.89
N THR A 425 6.96 -17.05 19.74
CA THR A 425 5.98 -17.03 18.67
C THR A 425 6.65 -17.43 17.36
N VAL A 426 6.00 -18.31 16.58
CA VAL A 426 6.43 -18.73 15.24
C VAL A 426 5.29 -18.48 14.26
N LEU A 427 5.57 -17.76 13.18
CA LEU A 427 4.61 -17.54 12.10
C LEU A 427 5.19 -18.08 10.79
N TYR A 428 4.43 -18.92 10.13
CA TYR A 428 4.67 -19.33 8.75
C TYR A 428 3.42 -19.03 7.93
N GLY A 429 3.61 -18.47 6.75
CA GLY A 429 2.49 -18.18 5.89
C GLY A 429 2.87 -18.05 4.43
N LYS A 430 1.84 -18.11 3.58
CA LYS A 430 1.96 -17.99 2.15
C LYS A 430 0.79 -17.21 1.57
N MET A 431 1.10 -16.21 0.78
CA MET A 431 0.13 -15.45 0.00
C MET A 431 0.32 -15.71 -1.48
N HIS A 432 -0.76 -15.97 -2.19
CA HIS A 432 -0.81 -16.14 -3.64
C HIS A 432 -1.61 -15.02 -4.28
N GLY A 433 -0.91 -14.08 -4.90
CA GLY A 433 -1.48 -13.05 -5.73
C GLY A 433 -1.82 -13.55 -7.12
N THR A 434 -2.86 -13.00 -7.71
CA THR A 434 -3.28 -13.21 -9.09
C THR A 434 -3.55 -11.86 -9.70
N TYR A 435 -2.96 -11.59 -10.85
CA TYR A 435 -3.26 -10.39 -11.63
C TYR A 435 -3.15 -10.72 -13.10
N TYR A 436 -4.27 -10.66 -13.83
CA TYR A 436 -4.25 -10.79 -15.27
C TYR A 436 -5.35 -9.94 -15.92
N SER A 437 -5.10 -9.54 -17.16
CA SER A 437 -6.09 -8.97 -18.05
C SER A 437 -6.10 -9.77 -19.34
N GLN A 438 -7.28 -9.99 -19.90
CA GLN A 438 -7.49 -10.70 -21.15
C GLN A 438 -8.29 -9.85 -22.12
N VAL A 439 -8.17 -10.12 -23.39
CA VAL A 439 -9.11 -9.66 -24.41
C VAL A 439 -10.14 -10.73 -24.69
N PRO A 440 -11.31 -10.39 -25.26
CA PRO A 440 -12.17 -11.39 -25.87
C PRO A 440 -11.36 -12.34 -26.74
N GLN A 441 -11.71 -13.62 -26.77
CA GLN A 441 -11.01 -14.58 -27.62
C GLN A 441 -11.08 -14.14 -29.08
N THR A 442 -10.03 -13.47 -29.54
CA THR A 442 -9.86 -13.05 -30.92
C THR A 442 -8.53 -13.54 -31.44
N GLN A 443 -8.51 -13.99 -32.70
CA GLN A 443 -7.27 -14.26 -33.44
C GLN A 443 -6.80 -13.02 -34.21
N THR A 444 -7.53 -11.92 -34.09
CA THR A 444 -7.28 -10.69 -34.83
C THR A 444 -6.19 -9.88 -34.12
N PRO A 445 -5.13 -9.44 -34.79
CA PRO A 445 -4.12 -8.56 -34.22
C PRO A 445 -4.74 -7.20 -33.91
N HIS A 446 -4.32 -6.58 -32.78
CA HIS A 446 -4.74 -5.22 -32.47
C HIS A 446 -4.20 -4.23 -33.50
N ILE A 447 -4.99 -3.21 -33.84
CA ILE A 447 -4.58 -2.12 -34.71
C ILE A 447 -4.21 -0.89 -33.89
N ILE A 448 -2.93 -0.56 -33.89
CA ILE A 448 -2.37 0.60 -33.21
C ILE A 448 -2.41 1.78 -34.19
N THR A 449 -2.76 2.97 -33.70
CA THR A 449 -2.82 4.22 -34.46
C THR A 449 -3.55 4.11 -35.81
N PRO A 450 -4.82 3.66 -35.85
CA PRO A 450 -5.55 3.53 -37.11
C PRO A 450 -5.74 4.89 -37.83
N ASN A 451 -5.65 6.01 -37.13
CA ASN A 451 -5.69 7.35 -37.72
C ASN A 451 -4.49 7.64 -38.65
N ASN A 452 -3.42 6.88 -38.54
CA ASN A 452 -2.25 6.97 -39.42
C ASN A 452 -2.36 6.05 -40.64
N GLN A 453 -3.50 5.44 -40.89
CA GLN A 453 -3.76 4.68 -42.15
C GLN A 453 -3.79 5.61 -43.36
N ASP A 454 -3.34 5.12 -44.51
CA ASP A 454 -3.45 5.89 -45.77
C ASP A 454 -4.93 6.12 -46.13
N PRO A 455 -5.40 7.38 -46.19
CA PRO A 455 -6.77 7.71 -46.48
C PRO A 455 -7.27 7.21 -47.85
N LEU A 456 -6.37 6.98 -48.80
CA LEU A 456 -6.70 6.43 -50.12
C LEU A 456 -7.02 4.94 -50.04
N LEU A 457 -6.52 4.22 -49.00
CA LEU A 457 -6.71 2.79 -48.84
C LEU A 457 -7.81 2.43 -47.83
N ASN A 458 -8.19 3.35 -46.94
CA ASN A 458 -9.25 3.12 -45.93
C ASN A 458 -10.59 3.84 -46.26
N GLY A 459 -10.68 4.47 -47.42
CA GLY A 459 -11.88 5.22 -47.82
C GLY A 459 -12.07 6.53 -47.04
N GLY A 460 -11.00 7.07 -46.46
CA GLY A 460 -11.04 8.32 -45.68
C GLY A 460 -11.50 8.16 -44.23
N SER A 461 -11.72 6.92 -43.75
CA SER A 461 -12.10 6.64 -42.34
C SER A 461 -11.21 5.55 -41.74
N PRO A 462 -10.66 5.75 -40.53
CA PRO A 462 -9.83 4.75 -39.86
C PRO A 462 -10.56 3.43 -39.66
N ILE A 463 -9.92 2.32 -40.02
CA ILE A 463 -10.44 0.96 -39.87
C ILE A 463 -9.74 0.30 -38.69
N SER A 464 -10.52 -0.15 -37.71
CA SER A 464 -10.08 -0.92 -36.55
C SER A 464 -10.85 -2.25 -36.48
N ASN A 465 -10.66 -3.03 -35.40
CA ASN A 465 -11.32 -4.30 -35.20
C ASN A 465 -11.74 -4.54 -33.75
N GLU A 466 -12.24 -5.73 -33.46
CA GLU A 466 -12.76 -6.13 -32.16
C GLU A 466 -11.67 -6.29 -31.05
N ASN A 467 -10.38 -6.32 -31.39
CA ASN A 467 -9.32 -6.41 -30.41
C ASN A 467 -8.99 -5.02 -29.81
N PRO A 468 -9.41 -4.72 -28.58
CA PRO A 468 -9.35 -3.37 -28.02
C PRO A 468 -8.01 -2.99 -27.40
N THR A 469 -7.05 -3.93 -27.30
CA THR A 469 -5.78 -3.67 -26.59
C THR A 469 -4.59 -4.36 -27.20
N THR A 470 -3.45 -3.68 -27.17
CA THR A 470 -2.16 -4.20 -27.68
C THR A 470 -1.59 -5.29 -26.79
N ARG A 471 -1.71 -5.16 -25.45
CA ARG A 471 -1.01 -6.00 -24.48
C ARG A 471 -1.96 -6.56 -23.45
N VAL A 472 -1.67 -7.79 -23.00
CA VAL A 472 -2.41 -8.50 -21.95
C VAL A 472 -1.42 -9.14 -20.97
N PHE A 473 -1.87 -9.33 -19.73
CA PHE A 473 -1.13 -10.13 -18.75
C PHE A 473 -1.45 -11.62 -18.92
N ASP A 474 -0.47 -12.48 -18.67
CA ASP A 474 -0.62 -13.93 -18.78
C ASP A 474 -1.66 -14.43 -17.76
N PRO A 475 -2.65 -15.26 -18.17
CA PRO A 475 -3.61 -15.87 -17.24
C PRO A 475 -2.96 -16.83 -16.24
N GLN A 476 -1.76 -17.30 -16.50
CA GLN A 476 -0.96 -18.13 -15.59
C GLN A 476 -0.05 -17.29 -14.67
N HIS A 477 -0.11 -15.96 -14.75
CA HIS A 477 0.62 -15.09 -13.84
C HIS A 477 0.24 -15.38 -12.38
N LYS A 478 1.25 -15.54 -11.55
CA LYS A 478 1.09 -15.84 -10.14
C LYS A 478 2.21 -15.24 -9.31
N SER A 479 1.83 -14.32 -8.44
CA SER A 479 2.72 -13.81 -7.40
C SER A 479 2.64 -14.67 -6.14
N THR A 480 3.74 -14.91 -5.47
CA THR A 480 3.79 -15.68 -4.22
C THR A 480 4.71 -14.99 -3.23
N ASN A 481 4.20 -14.66 -2.05
CA ASN A 481 5.00 -14.27 -0.90
C ASN A 481 4.97 -15.38 0.14
N THR A 482 6.13 -15.93 0.51
CA THR A 482 6.29 -16.87 1.62
C THR A 482 7.02 -16.15 2.74
N ASN A 483 6.37 -16.03 3.89
CA ASN A 483 6.94 -15.40 5.06
C ASN A 483 7.17 -16.44 6.15
N PHE A 484 8.39 -16.47 6.67
CA PHE A 484 8.76 -17.25 7.84
C PHE A 484 9.33 -16.30 8.88
N ARG A 485 8.68 -16.29 10.01
CA ARG A 485 9.03 -15.45 11.12
C ARG A 485 9.01 -16.28 12.41
N ILE A 486 9.98 -16.09 13.21
CA ILE A 486 10.02 -16.68 14.54
C ILE A 486 10.32 -15.57 15.54
N ASP A 487 9.98 -15.70 16.81
CA ASP A 487 9.93 -14.62 17.77
C ASP A 487 10.08 -15.08 19.25
N LEU A 488 10.94 -14.44 20.10
CA LEU A 488 11.14 -14.73 21.53
C LEU A 488 11.06 -13.46 22.40
N SER A 489 10.23 -13.35 23.39
CA SER A 489 10.13 -12.25 24.36
C SER A 489 10.60 -12.72 25.72
N TYR A 490 11.54 -12.00 26.31
CA TYR A 490 12.05 -12.30 27.64
C TYR A 490 11.93 -11.09 28.55
N HIS A 491 11.14 -11.24 29.60
CA HIS A 491 11.01 -10.24 30.66
C HIS A 491 11.99 -10.57 31.77
N ILE A 492 12.86 -9.63 32.10
CA ILE A 492 13.84 -9.77 33.15
C ILE A 492 13.97 -8.45 33.94
N GLY A 493 13.52 -8.46 35.21
CA GLY A 493 13.46 -7.24 35.99
C GLY A 493 12.61 -6.18 35.32
N ASP A 494 13.16 -5.00 35.09
CA ASP A 494 12.45 -3.88 34.41
C ASP A 494 12.65 -3.87 32.90
N HIS A 495 13.24 -4.91 32.31
CA HIS A 495 13.50 -5.04 30.87
C HIS A 495 12.59 -6.07 30.22
N THR A 496 12.08 -5.73 29.06
CA THR A 496 11.48 -6.70 28.12
C THR A 496 12.33 -6.73 26.86
N ILE A 497 13.26 -7.68 26.83
CA ILE A 497 14.15 -7.86 25.69
C ILE A 497 13.44 -8.62 24.60
N THR A 498 13.50 -8.05 23.44
CA THR A 498 12.82 -8.45 22.26
C THR A 498 13.87 -8.67 21.12
N ALA A 499 14.13 -9.92 20.55
CA ALA A 499 15.08 -10.19 19.45
C ALA A 499 14.51 -11.02 18.28
N GLY A 500 14.79 -10.83 16.97
CA GLY A 500 14.01 -11.37 15.86
C GLY A 500 14.58 -11.71 14.49
N MET A 501 13.92 -12.68 13.72
CA MET A 501 14.15 -12.82 12.28
C MET A 501 12.82 -12.86 11.51
N ASP A 502 12.78 -12.13 10.43
CA ASP A 502 11.63 -11.96 9.54
C ASP A 502 12.09 -12.12 8.09
N ASN A 503 11.88 -13.32 7.54
CA ASN A 503 12.35 -13.70 6.23
C ASN A 503 11.18 -13.80 5.25
N GLN A 504 11.34 -13.23 4.06
CA GLN A 504 10.38 -13.35 2.97
C GLN A 504 11.06 -13.89 1.71
N ASP A 505 10.37 -14.75 1.00
CA ASP A 505 10.73 -15.26 -0.32
C ASP A 505 9.56 -14.90 -1.27
N VAL A 506 9.77 -13.85 -2.04
CA VAL A 506 8.83 -13.37 -3.04
C VAL A 506 9.20 -13.98 -4.38
N ARG A 507 8.24 -14.60 -5.04
CA ARG A 507 8.39 -15.15 -6.41
C ARG A 507 7.22 -14.67 -7.25
N ASP A 508 7.56 -14.25 -8.44
CA ASP A 508 6.58 -13.91 -9.45
C ASP A 508 6.82 -14.78 -10.68
N THR A 509 5.76 -15.41 -11.19
CA THR A 509 5.82 -16.36 -12.31
C THR A 509 5.01 -15.80 -13.45
N ASN A 510 5.61 -15.76 -14.65
CA ASN A 510 5.00 -15.20 -15.87
C ASN A 510 4.51 -13.77 -15.67
N ASP A 511 5.25 -12.97 -14.88
CA ASP A 511 4.98 -11.55 -14.75
C ASP A 511 5.36 -10.79 -16.01
N GLY A 512 4.71 -9.66 -16.24
CA GLY A 512 4.83 -8.84 -17.42
C GLY A 512 3.71 -9.08 -18.43
N GLN A 513 3.78 -8.33 -19.50
CA GLN A 513 2.77 -8.32 -20.56
C GLN A 513 3.28 -9.00 -21.82
N GLY A 514 2.38 -9.62 -22.57
CA GLY A 514 2.61 -10.05 -23.94
C GLY A 514 1.62 -9.38 -24.90
N THR A 515 1.97 -9.30 -26.17
CA THR A 515 1.06 -8.81 -27.22
C THR A 515 -0.19 -9.68 -27.29
N SER A 516 -1.33 -9.05 -27.39
CA SER A 516 -2.65 -9.71 -27.46
C SER A 516 -2.91 -10.40 -28.82
N GLY A 517 -4.03 -11.08 -28.93
CA GLY A 517 -4.45 -11.75 -30.15
C GLY A 517 -3.47 -12.85 -30.61
N PRO A 518 -2.97 -12.81 -31.85
CA PRO A 518 -2.02 -13.81 -32.37
C PRO A 518 -0.59 -13.62 -31.86
N GLY A 519 -0.34 -12.69 -30.91
CA GLY A 519 0.99 -12.40 -30.34
C GLY A 519 1.74 -11.30 -31.10
N TYR A 520 1.08 -10.59 -31.98
CA TYR A 520 1.59 -9.37 -32.61
C TYR A 520 0.45 -8.38 -32.86
N ALA A 521 0.79 -7.11 -33.07
CA ALA A 521 -0.13 -6.04 -33.49
C ALA A 521 0.39 -5.37 -34.75
N TRP A 522 -0.51 -4.65 -35.45
CA TRP A 522 -0.12 -3.79 -36.53
C TRP A 522 -0.19 -2.33 -36.09
N GLU A 523 0.91 -1.59 -36.22
CA GLU A 523 0.99 -0.16 -35.90
C GLU A 523 1.14 0.63 -37.20
N TYR A 524 0.16 1.47 -37.52
CA TYR A 524 0.20 2.35 -38.69
C TYR A 524 1.00 3.62 -38.38
N GLN A 525 1.90 3.97 -39.25
CA GLN A 525 2.82 5.07 -39.10
C GLN A 525 2.78 5.99 -40.33
N LYS A 526 3.12 7.27 -40.10
CA LYS A 526 3.35 8.25 -41.16
C LYS A 526 4.65 8.98 -40.89
N HIS A 527 5.53 9.05 -41.86
CA HIS A 527 6.85 9.69 -41.77
C HIS A 527 7.17 10.42 -43.07
N ASP A 528 8.12 11.37 -43.04
CA ASP A 528 8.59 12.02 -44.27
C ASP A 528 9.16 10.95 -45.20
N PRO A 529 8.60 10.81 -46.43
CA PRO A 529 9.06 9.79 -47.37
C PRO A 529 10.49 9.95 -47.86
N ASN A 530 11.14 11.09 -47.56
CA ASN A 530 12.53 11.39 -47.94
C ASN A 530 13.54 11.18 -46.83
N THR A 531 13.09 10.83 -45.60
CA THR A 531 13.95 10.59 -44.47
C THR A 531 13.91 9.13 -44.05
N PRO A 532 14.99 8.55 -43.55
CA PRO A 532 15.02 7.22 -43.00
C PRO A 532 14.07 7.10 -41.79
N ILE A 533 13.43 5.94 -41.64
CA ILE A 533 12.62 5.63 -40.47
C ILE A 533 13.54 5.66 -39.24
N ALA A 534 13.33 6.66 -38.37
CA ALA A 534 14.16 6.92 -37.23
C ALA A 534 13.84 6.01 -36.02
N GLY A 535 14.78 5.91 -35.06
CA GLY A 535 14.55 5.41 -33.72
C GLY A 535 14.94 3.97 -33.45
N ALA A 536 15.51 3.25 -34.42
CA ALA A 536 16.03 1.91 -34.15
C ALA A 536 17.56 1.91 -34.11
N PRO A 537 18.17 1.24 -33.11
CA PRO A 537 19.61 0.96 -33.13
C PRO A 537 19.98 0.17 -34.39
N GLY A 538 20.82 0.76 -35.20
CA GLY A 538 21.16 0.19 -36.51
C GLY A 538 20.39 0.76 -37.69
N GLY A 539 19.37 1.63 -37.42
CA GLY A 539 18.62 2.42 -38.41
C GLY A 539 18.07 1.65 -39.60
N SER A 540 17.02 2.18 -40.22
CA SER A 540 16.66 1.78 -41.58
C SER A 540 17.42 2.65 -42.54
N THR A 541 18.01 2.07 -43.60
CA THR A 541 18.59 2.83 -44.72
C THR A 541 17.50 3.21 -45.73
N TYR A 542 16.28 2.67 -45.58
CA TYR A 542 15.19 2.88 -46.47
C TYR A 542 14.11 3.80 -45.86
N VAL A 543 13.45 4.53 -46.74
CA VAL A 543 12.36 5.44 -46.40
C VAL A 543 11.02 4.74 -46.69
N ALA A 544 9.95 5.17 -46.05
CA ALA A 544 8.60 4.70 -46.25
C ALA A 544 8.13 5.11 -47.67
N ALA A 545 7.93 4.12 -48.57
CA ALA A 545 7.48 4.32 -49.96
C ALA A 545 8.21 5.50 -50.63
N PRO A 546 9.47 5.36 -51.05
CA PRO A 546 10.24 6.44 -51.64
C PRO A 546 9.45 7.15 -52.77
N GLY A 547 9.28 8.49 -52.64
CA GLY A 547 8.42 9.28 -53.55
C GLY A 547 6.93 9.18 -53.28
N GLY A 548 6.47 8.43 -52.26
CA GLY A 548 5.07 8.29 -51.84
C GLY A 548 4.66 9.28 -50.78
N ALA A 549 3.51 9.01 -50.13
CA ALA A 549 2.96 9.88 -49.09
C ALA A 549 3.49 9.61 -47.66
N GLY A 550 4.47 8.69 -47.51
CA GLY A 550 5.11 8.39 -46.25
C GLY A 550 4.35 7.47 -45.28
N PHE A 551 3.31 6.82 -45.74
CA PHE A 551 2.55 5.83 -44.94
C PHE A 551 3.26 4.46 -44.98
N TYR A 552 3.43 3.86 -43.79
CA TYR A 552 3.95 2.51 -43.64
C TYR A 552 3.31 1.85 -42.42
N VAL A 553 3.61 0.58 -42.20
CA VAL A 553 3.09 -0.18 -41.08
C VAL A 553 4.24 -0.98 -40.44
N ASP A 554 4.23 -1.11 -39.13
CA ASP A 554 5.13 -2.06 -38.46
C ASP A 554 4.36 -3.19 -37.77
N ARG A 555 4.97 -4.39 -37.83
CA ARG A 555 4.55 -5.55 -37.06
C ARG A 555 5.19 -5.47 -35.69
N TYR A 556 4.42 -5.07 -34.71
CA TYR A 556 4.82 -4.90 -33.33
C TYR A 556 4.70 -6.21 -32.56
N VAL A 557 5.79 -6.64 -31.94
CA VAL A 557 5.81 -7.79 -31.02
C VAL A 557 6.39 -7.35 -29.69
N TYR A 558 5.69 -7.63 -28.63
CA TYR A 558 6.13 -7.40 -27.27
C TYR A 558 5.85 -8.62 -26.41
N ASP A 559 6.86 -9.16 -25.74
CA ASP A 559 6.73 -10.20 -24.71
C ASP A 559 7.79 -9.96 -23.62
N ALA A 560 7.35 -9.42 -22.50
CA ALA A 560 8.20 -9.16 -21.33
C ALA A 560 7.91 -10.13 -20.17
N ARG A 561 7.22 -11.24 -20.45
CA ARG A 561 6.87 -12.21 -19.41
C ARG A 561 8.13 -12.92 -18.89
N ALA A 562 8.33 -12.82 -17.58
CA ALA A 562 9.46 -13.42 -16.91
C ALA A 562 9.07 -13.96 -15.53
N SER A 563 9.86 -14.89 -15.00
CA SER A 563 9.71 -15.35 -13.62
C SER A 563 10.85 -14.77 -12.78
N VAL A 564 10.52 -13.91 -11.83
CA VAL A 564 11.47 -13.15 -11.02
C VAL A 564 11.34 -13.50 -9.53
N ARG A 565 12.36 -13.17 -8.74
CA ARG A 565 12.39 -13.50 -7.32
C ARG A 565 13.08 -12.43 -6.50
N VAL A 566 12.58 -12.19 -5.28
CA VAL A 566 13.26 -11.38 -4.26
C VAL A 566 13.36 -12.16 -2.96
N LYS A 567 14.55 -12.28 -2.42
CA LYS A 567 14.80 -12.80 -1.07
C LYS A 567 15.07 -11.64 -0.12
N GLN A 568 14.30 -11.58 0.94
CA GLN A 568 14.43 -10.57 1.98
C GLN A 568 14.69 -11.27 3.31
N ARG A 569 15.73 -10.86 4.01
CA ARG A 569 16.10 -11.36 5.32
C ARG A 569 16.23 -10.21 6.28
N ALA A 570 15.66 -10.36 7.46
CA ALA A 570 15.81 -9.38 8.51
C ALA A 570 16.06 -10.04 9.86
N GLN A 571 16.86 -9.38 10.67
CA GLN A 571 17.14 -9.71 12.05
C GLN A 571 17.01 -8.44 12.88
N TYR A 572 16.53 -8.56 14.10
CA TYR A 572 16.41 -7.41 14.98
C TYR A 572 16.49 -7.80 16.44
N ILE A 573 16.79 -6.80 17.26
CA ILE A 573 16.73 -6.84 18.73
C ILE A 573 16.18 -5.51 19.22
N GLU A 574 15.37 -5.55 20.26
CA GLU A 574 14.79 -4.36 20.91
C GLU A 574 14.67 -4.61 22.41
N ASP A 575 15.06 -3.66 23.23
CA ASP A 575 14.80 -3.63 24.65
C ASP A 575 13.75 -2.56 24.96
N SER A 576 12.73 -2.95 25.70
CA SER A 576 11.74 -2.06 26.29
C SER A 576 12.02 -2.00 27.79
N TRP A 577 12.70 -0.94 28.21
CA TRP A 577 13.18 -0.75 29.58
C TRP A 577 12.30 0.23 30.37
N GLN A 578 11.62 -0.28 31.38
CA GLN A 578 10.89 0.52 32.36
C GLN A 578 11.91 1.06 33.39
N VAL A 579 12.53 2.20 33.07
CA VAL A 579 13.62 2.79 33.90
C VAL A 579 13.17 3.08 35.34
N ASN A 580 11.93 3.46 35.50
CA ASN A 580 11.19 3.63 36.74
C ASN A 580 9.68 3.78 36.41
N ASP A 581 8.83 4.00 37.39
CA ASP A 581 7.39 4.08 37.25
C ASP A 581 6.91 5.17 36.25
N ARG A 582 7.77 6.12 35.88
CA ARG A 582 7.44 7.25 34.99
C ARG A 582 8.12 7.22 33.63
N TRP A 583 9.19 6.42 33.46
CA TRP A 583 9.99 6.43 32.25
C TRP A 583 10.04 5.06 31.59
N LEU A 584 9.56 5.00 30.36
CA LEU A 584 9.76 3.88 29.45
C LEU A 584 10.73 4.28 28.34
N VAL A 585 11.79 3.51 28.14
CA VAL A 585 12.76 3.71 27.07
C VAL A 585 12.81 2.48 26.18
N LYS A 586 12.76 2.67 24.85
CA LYS A 586 12.97 1.59 23.90
C LYS A 586 14.22 1.83 23.08
N VAL A 587 15.04 0.80 22.97
CA VAL A 587 16.26 0.80 22.15
C VAL A 587 16.23 -0.43 21.26
N GLY A 588 16.13 -0.22 19.97
CA GLY A 588 16.03 -1.29 18.97
C GLY A 588 17.09 -1.15 17.89
N LEU A 589 17.46 -2.27 17.30
CA LEU A 589 18.35 -2.36 16.15
C LEU A 589 17.81 -3.41 15.18
N ARG A 590 17.68 -3.06 13.91
CA ARG A 590 17.28 -3.98 12.85
C ARG A 590 18.31 -3.99 11.74
N ASN A 591 18.48 -5.14 11.09
CA ASN A 591 19.31 -5.32 9.90
C ASN A 591 18.46 -5.99 8.82
N ASP A 592 18.20 -5.28 7.72
CA ASP A 592 17.50 -5.80 6.56
C ASP A 592 18.49 -6.10 5.42
N GLN A 593 18.30 -7.20 4.71
CA GLN A 593 19.15 -7.62 3.57
C GLN A 593 18.25 -8.06 2.42
N PHE A 594 18.59 -7.66 1.20
CA PHE A 594 17.82 -7.92 -0.01
C PHE A 594 18.67 -8.55 -1.11
N THR A 595 18.10 -9.51 -1.83
CA THR A 595 18.70 -10.08 -3.04
C THR A 595 17.60 -10.26 -4.08
N ASN A 596 17.72 -9.55 -5.21
CA ASN A 596 16.79 -9.63 -6.32
C ASN A 596 17.42 -10.47 -7.46
N TYR A 597 16.60 -11.33 -8.08
CA TYR A 597 16.99 -12.27 -9.12
C TYR A 597 16.21 -11.97 -10.41
N ASN A 598 16.88 -12.09 -11.56
CA ASN A 598 16.29 -11.93 -12.88
C ASN A 598 15.51 -13.19 -13.33
N GLY A 599 14.97 -13.17 -14.55
CA GLY A 599 14.16 -14.25 -15.14
C GLY A 599 14.88 -15.59 -15.31
N VAL A 600 16.22 -15.61 -15.34
CA VAL A 600 17.03 -16.82 -15.37
C VAL A 600 17.64 -17.19 -14.02
N SER A 601 17.05 -16.66 -12.94
CA SER A 601 17.45 -16.93 -11.54
C SER A 601 18.87 -16.48 -11.17
N GLN A 602 19.43 -15.52 -11.89
CA GLN A 602 20.71 -14.91 -11.53
C GLN A 602 20.48 -13.66 -10.69
N PRO A 603 21.24 -13.46 -9.60
CA PRO A 603 21.11 -12.25 -8.79
C PRO A 603 21.72 -11.05 -9.52
N TYR A 604 20.92 -10.04 -9.79
CA TYR A 604 21.34 -8.78 -10.40
C TYR A 604 21.52 -7.65 -9.37
N LEU A 605 20.90 -7.79 -8.20
CA LEU A 605 21.00 -6.82 -7.11
C LEU A 605 21.25 -7.57 -5.79
N ARG A 606 22.33 -7.21 -5.08
CA ARG A 606 22.73 -7.78 -3.79
C ARG A 606 23.00 -6.68 -2.77
N LEU A 607 22.01 -6.39 -1.94
CA LEU A 607 22.12 -5.44 -0.82
C LEU A 607 22.23 -6.25 0.47
N THR A 608 23.35 -6.98 0.63
CA THR A 608 23.58 -7.94 1.72
C THR A 608 24.59 -7.47 2.75
N SER A 609 25.23 -6.33 2.55
CA SER A 609 26.01 -5.66 3.60
C SER A 609 25.09 -5.28 4.76
N PRO A 610 25.57 -5.27 6.02
CA PRO A 610 24.74 -4.91 7.16
C PRO A 610 24.10 -3.53 7.01
N GLN A 611 22.77 -3.49 7.08
CA GLN A 611 21.95 -2.28 6.97
C GLN A 611 21.33 -1.98 8.34
N TRP A 612 22.13 -1.37 9.19
CA TRP A 612 21.74 -1.10 10.56
C TRP A 612 20.70 0.02 10.66
N ALA A 613 19.53 -0.30 11.18
CA ALA A 613 18.38 0.57 11.37
C ALA A 613 18.11 0.76 12.87
N PRO A 614 18.75 1.73 13.54
CA PRO A 614 18.47 2.03 14.94
C PRO A 614 17.04 2.54 15.11
N ARG A 615 16.40 2.14 16.20
CA ARG A 615 15.08 2.58 16.66
C ARG A 615 15.21 3.01 18.12
N LEU A 616 14.95 4.25 18.39
CA LEU A 616 15.02 4.83 19.73
C LEU A 616 13.68 5.45 20.07
N GLY A 617 13.18 5.20 21.28
CA GLY A 617 11.97 5.81 21.77
C GLY A 617 12.04 6.04 23.27
N ALA A 618 11.41 7.09 23.76
CA ALA A 618 11.24 7.36 25.17
C ALA A 618 9.85 7.91 25.43
N THR A 619 9.24 7.48 26.52
CA THR A 619 7.98 8.02 27.05
C THR A 619 8.20 8.42 28.51
N TRP A 620 7.70 9.59 28.86
CA TRP A 620 7.72 10.11 30.19
C TRP A 620 6.30 10.42 30.68
N ASP A 621 5.84 9.69 31.68
CA ASP A 621 4.66 10.08 32.47
C ASP A 621 5.08 11.18 33.45
N VAL A 622 4.79 12.43 33.10
CA VAL A 622 5.27 13.60 33.82
C VAL A 622 4.76 13.65 35.25
N ASN A 623 3.49 13.32 35.43
CA ASN A 623 2.81 13.40 36.74
C ASN A 623 2.84 12.05 37.49
N GLY A 624 3.05 10.92 36.80
CA GLY A 624 3.03 9.58 37.35
C GLY A 624 1.61 9.02 37.59
N ASP A 625 0.62 9.63 36.97
CA ASP A 625 -0.80 9.26 37.04
C ASP A 625 -1.43 9.06 35.64
N SER A 626 -0.59 8.95 34.59
CA SER A 626 -0.99 8.86 33.18
C SER A 626 -1.84 10.05 32.67
N SER A 627 -1.76 11.22 33.34
CA SER A 627 -2.50 12.41 32.93
C SER A 627 -1.75 13.28 31.93
N LEU A 628 -0.40 13.18 31.89
CA LEU A 628 0.46 13.89 30.95
C LEU A 628 1.62 13.02 30.53
N LYS A 629 1.62 12.62 29.25
CA LYS A 629 2.68 11.89 28.58
C LYS A 629 3.48 12.82 27.68
N ILE A 630 4.79 12.77 27.74
CA ILE A 630 5.70 13.32 26.72
C ILE A 630 6.45 12.14 26.10
N TYR A 631 6.57 12.12 24.78
CA TYR A 631 7.26 11.05 24.07
C TYR A 631 8.11 11.58 22.92
N ALA A 632 9.21 10.86 22.67
CA ALA A 632 10.13 11.16 21.57
C ALA A 632 10.59 9.88 20.87
N ASN A 633 10.80 9.94 19.56
CA ASN A 633 11.30 8.85 18.75
C ASN A 633 12.35 9.31 17.76
N ALA A 634 13.32 8.45 17.50
CA ALA A 634 14.28 8.59 16.41
C ALA A 634 14.51 7.23 15.74
N GLY A 635 14.41 7.17 14.42
CA GLY A 635 14.53 5.90 13.71
C GLY A 635 15.06 6.02 12.31
N ARG A 636 15.70 4.94 11.84
CA ARG A 636 16.08 4.73 10.44
C ARG A 636 15.28 3.59 9.86
N TYR A 637 14.73 3.78 8.66
CA TYR A 637 13.83 2.85 7.99
C TYR A 637 14.32 2.55 6.60
N TYR A 638 14.66 1.26 6.35
CA TYR A 638 15.05 0.76 5.03
C TYR A 638 13.84 0.24 4.27
N LEU A 639 13.87 0.42 2.95
CA LEU A 639 12.83 -0.02 2.04
C LEU A 639 13.37 -1.12 1.11
N ALA A 640 12.56 -2.12 0.84
CA ALA A 640 12.88 -3.20 -0.09
C ALA A 640 12.52 -2.79 -1.53
N MET A 641 13.26 -3.34 -2.50
CA MET A 641 12.91 -3.24 -3.92
C MET A 641 11.88 -4.31 -4.27
N PRO A 642 10.71 -3.98 -4.83
CA PRO A 642 9.71 -4.96 -5.26
C PRO A 642 10.20 -5.84 -6.44
N ALA A 643 9.45 -6.90 -6.72
CA ALA A 643 9.86 -7.87 -7.73
C ALA A 643 9.78 -7.33 -9.16
N SER A 644 8.85 -6.39 -9.44
CA SER A 644 8.65 -5.77 -10.75
C SER A 644 9.87 -5.04 -11.30
N VAL A 645 10.75 -4.54 -10.45
CA VAL A 645 11.99 -3.86 -10.86
C VAL A 645 12.88 -4.76 -11.74
N ALA A 646 12.84 -6.08 -11.52
CA ALA A 646 13.61 -7.03 -12.34
C ALA A 646 13.14 -7.06 -13.80
N LEU A 647 11.88 -6.82 -14.08
CA LEU A 647 11.32 -6.84 -15.43
C LEU A 647 11.91 -5.72 -16.30
N ARG A 648 12.22 -4.57 -15.70
CA ARG A 648 12.79 -3.43 -16.40
C ARG A 648 14.32 -3.42 -16.38
N SER A 649 14.92 -3.54 -15.21
CA SER A 649 16.38 -3.37 -15.05
C SER A 649 17.18 -4.62 -15.35
N ALA A 650 16.56 -5.80 -15.29
CA ALA A 650 17.22 -7.09 -15.51
C ALA A 650 16.35 -8.02 -16.38
N GLY A 651 15.54 -7.46 -17.27
CA GLY A 651 14.57 -8.15 -18.10
C GLY A 651 15.17 -9.00 -19.21
N GLN A 652 14.28 -9.61 -19.96
CA GLN A 652 14.59 -10.43 -21.15
C GLN A 652 13.48 -10.23 -22.19
N SER A 653 13.01 -9.01 -22.37
CA SER A 653 11.85 -8.76 -23.21
C SER A 653 12.14 -8.97 -24.69
N LEU A 654 11.22 -9.64 -25.37
CA LEU A 654 11.16 -9.60 -26.83
C LEU A 654 10.34 -8.36 -27.19
N TYR A 655 11.02 -7.32 -27.63
CA TYR A 655 10.39 -6.07 -28.04
C TYR A 655 10.91 -5.71 -29.44
N THR A 656 10.17 -6.10 -30.47
CA THR A 656 10.64 -5.96 -31.85
C THR A 656 9.58 -5.31 -32.75
N ARG A 657 10.10 -4.62 -33.75
CA ARG A 657 9.35 -4.01 -34.86
C ARG A 657 9.94 -4.47 -36.18
N GLU A 658 9.07 -4.80 -37.12
CA GLU A 658 9.41 -5.18 -38.48
C GLU A 658 8.56 -4.32 -39.44
N TYR A 659 9.18 -3.60 -40.34
CA TYR A 659 8.58 -2.51 -41.07
C TYR A 659 8.17 -2.94 -42.48
N PHE A 660 7.00 -2.46 -42.94
CA PHE A 660 6.44 -2.80 -44.28
C PHE A 660 5.79 -1.58 -44.91
N ASN A 661 5.96 -1.49 -46.26
CA ASN A 661 5.03 -0.77 -47.10
C ASN A 661 3.80 -1.65 -47.33
N TYR A 662 2.60 -1.08 -47.56
CA TYR A 662 1.36 -1.80 -47.79
C TYR A 662 0.58 -1.18 -48.92
N THR A 663 -0.25 -1.97 -49.63
CA THR A 663 -1.03 -1.52 -50.78
C THR A 663 -2.54 -1.67 -50.60
N GLY A 664 -2.98 -2.17 -49.45
CA GLY A 664 -4.39 -2.28 -49.09
C GLY A 664 -4.60 -2.48 -47.60
N ILE A 665 -5.84 -2.31 -47.19
CA ILE A 665 -6.29 -2.52 -45.78
C ILE A 665 -7.61 -3.32 -45.90
N ASP A 666 -7.69 -4.42 -45.14
CA ASP A 666 -8.92 -5.22 -45.12
C ASP A 666 -10.01 -4.63 -44.18
N ALA A 667 -11.16 -5.30 -44.10
CA ALA A 667 -12.30 -4.85 -43.27
C ALA A 667 -12.00 -4.88 -41.75
N ASN A 668 -10.93 -5.57 -41.32
CA ASN A 668 -10.47 -5.64 -39.93
C ASN A 668 -9.29 -4.70 -39.67
N GLY A 669 -8.96 -3.80 -40.57
CA GLY A 669 -7.83 -2.92 -40.46
C GLY A 669 -6.46 -3.60 -40.62
N ILE A 670 -6.42 -4.85 -41.11
CA ILE A 670 -5.17 -5.57 -41.31
C ILE A 670 -4.54 -5.13 -42.65
N PRO A 671 -3.26 -4.74 -42.68
CA PRO A 671 -2.60 -4.33 -43.92
C PRO A 671 -2.40 -5.52 -44.86
N THR A 672 -2.57 -5.27 -46.17
CA THR A 672 -2.41 -6.26 -47.22
C THR A 672 -1.45 -5.77 -48.31
N GLY A 673 -0.93 -6.69 -49.14
CA GLY A 673 0.09 -6.37 -50.16
C GLY A 673 1.40 -5.84 -49.53
N LEU A 674 1.84 -6.48 -48.45
CA LEU A 674 3.01 -6.09 -47.68
C LEU A 674 4.32 -6.27 -48.50
N THR A 675 5.16 -5.25 -48.47
CA THR A 675 6.54 -5.29 -48.97
C THR A 675 7.48 -4.87 -47.84
N PRO A 676 8.45 -5.71 -47.43
CA PRO A 676 9.37 -5.35 -46.33
C PRO A 676 10.15 -4.07 -46.64
N ILE A 677 10.32 -3.24 -45.61
CA ILE A 677 11.29 -2.14 -45.59
C ILE A 677 12.53 -2.71 -44.93
N GLU A 678 13.59 -2.93 -45.71
CA GLU A 678 14.82 -3.51 -45.18
C GLU A 678 15.48 -2.61 -44.12
N THR A 679 15.93 -3.22 -43.05
CA THR A 679 16.70 -2.58 -41.99
C THR A 679 18.19 -2.93 -42.16
N ALA A 680 19.07 -2.16 -41.51
CA ALA A 680 20.53 -2.41 -41.55
C ALA A 680 20.92 -3.81 -41.06
N THR A 681 20.07 -4.46 -40.25
CA THR A 681 20.27 -5.83 -39.72
C THR A 681 19.61 -6.91 -40.54
N GLY A 682 18.80 -6.54 -41.55
CA GLY A 682 18.07 -7.49 -42.41
C GLY A 682 16.89 -8.21 -41.70
N GLY A 683 16.40 -7.71 -40.57
CA GLY A 683 15.36 -8.35 -39.79
C GLY A 683 14.67 -7.40 -38.79
N PRO A 684 13.86 -7.93 -37.88
CA PRO A 684 13.21 -7.13 -36.85
C PRO A 684 14.20 -6.34 -35.99
N ILE A 685 13.84 -5.12 -35.64
CA ILE A 685 14.64 -4.25 -34.79
C ILE A 685 14.08 -4.28 -33.37
N SER A 686 14.96 -4.47 -32.38
CA SER A 686 14.61 -4.37 -30.96
C SER A 686 15.00 -3.00 -30.42
N SER A 687 14.03 -2.25 -29.91
CA SER A 687 14.25 -0.90 -29.36
C SER A 687 15.13 -0.95 -28.10
N ASN A 688 15.05 -1.99 -27.29
CA ASN A 688 15.84 -2.18 -26.07
C ASN A 688 17.03 -3.13 -26.24
N ARG A 689 17.29 -3.66 -27.47
CA ARG A 689 18.39 -4.58 -27.82
C ARG A 689 18.40 -5.91 -27.07
N GLU A 690 17.33 -6.27 -26.38
CA GLU A 690 17.28 -7.52 -25.59
C GLU A 690 16.97 -8.74 -26.46
N TYR A 691 16.11 -8.62 -27.48
CA TYR A 691 15.71 -9.71 -28.39
C TYR A 691 15.26 -11.00 -27.66
N GLY A 692 14.63 -10.87 -26.48
CA GLY A 692 14.24 -12.00 -25.62
C GLY A 692 15.39 -12.64 -24.84
N LEU A 693 16.59 -12.08 -24.88
CA LEU A 693 17.74 -12.56 -24.11
C LEU A 693 17.83 -11.84 -22.76
N PRO A 694 18.16 -12.55 -21.69
CA PRO A 694 18.32 -11.93 -20.39
C PRO A 694 19.50 -10.96 -20.40
N ARG A 695 19.27 -9.77 -19.81
CA ARG A 695 20.32 -8.78 -19.59
C ARG A 695 21.42 -9.35 -18.68
N ASP A 696 22.67 -9.00 -18.96
CA ASP A 696 23.78 -9.36 -18.07
C ASP A 696 23.57 -8.75 -16.67
N PRO A 697 23.47 -9.59 -15.61
CA PRO A 697 23.20 -9.13 -14.26
C PRO A 697 24.18 -8.09 -13.73
N LYS A 698 25.43 -8.08 -14.23
CA LYS A 698 26.46 -7.12 -13.82
C LYS A 698 26.24 -5.73 -14.38
N THR A 699 25.43 -5.61 -15.44
CA THR A 699 25.10 -4.34 -16.10
C THR A 699 23.72 -3.83 -15.73
N ALA A 700 23.05 -4.44 -14.76
CA ALA A 700 21.71 -4.03 -14.32
C ALA A 700 21.73 -2.94 -13.25
N ALA A 701 22.78 -2.89 -12.43
CA ALA A 701 22.85 -1.97 -11.30
C ALA A 701 24.30 -1.50 -11.06
N SER A 702 24.45 -0.34 -10.47
CA SER A 702 25.74 0.14 -9.96
C SER A 702 26.29 -0.81 -8.90
N THR A 703 27.59 -1.12 -8.97
CA THR A 703 28.28 -1.96 -7.98
C THR A 703 28.43 -1.28 -6.61
N SER A 704 28.34 0.04 -6.57
CA SER A 704 28.37 0.88 -5.36
C SER A 704 26.97 1.16 -4.78
N LEU A 705 25.90 0.57 -5.34
CA LEU A 705 24.52 0.80 -4.96
C LEU A 705 24.25 0.47 -3.48
N LYS A 706 23.53 1.37 -2.80
CA LYS A 706 23.09 1.22 -1.41
C LYS A 706 21.57 1.24 -1.34
N SER A 707 21.01 0.56 -0.35
CA SER A 707 19.56 0.51 -0.12
C SER A 707 18.96 1.89 0.12
N GLU A 708 17.71 2.03 -0.28
CA GLU A 708 16.87 3.16 0.05
C GLU A 708 16.59 3.21 1.54
N TYR A 709 16.70 4.40 2.16
CA TYR A 709 16.35 4.61 3.56
C TYR A 709 15.99 6.04 3.89
N GLN A 710 15.21 6.17 4.95
CA GLN A 710 14.74 7.42 5.53
C GLN A 710 15.09 7.49 7.02
N ASP A 711 15.48 8.69 7.49
CA ASP A 711 15.59 9.01 8.91
C ASP A 711 14.35 9.79 9.36
N GLU A 712 13.85 9.46 10.56
CA GLU A 712 12.67 10.06 11.18
C GLU A 712 12.95 10.52 12.59
N PHE A 713 12.36 11.66 12.97
CA PHE A 713 12.31 12.18 14.33
C PHE A 713 10.89 12.59 14.67
N ILE A 714 10.42 12.20 15.85
CA ILE A 714 9.11 12.55 16.40
C ILE A 714 9.28 13.07 17.81
N LEU A 715 8.53 14.12 18.14
CA LEU A 715 8.37 14.64 19.50
C LEU A 715 6.91 14.99 19.71
N GLY A 716 6.31 14.52 20.79
CA GLY A 716 4.90 14.79 21.06
C GLY A 716 4.55 14.73 22.54
N PHE A 717 3.32 15.13 22.82
CA PHE A 717 2.71 14.97 24.15
C PHE A 717 1.24 14.63 23.99
N ASP A 718 0.70 13.91 24.98
CA ASP A 718 -0.73 13.64 25.18
C ASP A 718 -1.10 14.03 26.59
N LYS A 719 -2.22 14.71 26.78
CA LYS A 719 -2.69 15.21 28.07
C LYS A 719 -4.18 15.08 28.25
N THR A 720 -4.60 14.71 29.46
CA THR A 720 -6.02 14.73 29.84
C THR A 720 -6.51 16.17 30.07
N LEU A 721 -7.74 16.44 29.71
CA LEU A 721 -8.45 17.70 29.98
C LEU A 721 -9.73 17.39 30.73
N GLY A 722 -9.71 17.62 32.05
CA GLY A 722 -10.75 17.11 32.96
C GLY A 722 -10.79 15.57 32.91
N ASP A 723 -11.95 15.00 33.20
CA ASP A 723 -12.11 13.54 33.37
C ASP A 723 -12.53 12.80 32.10
N LYS A 724 -12.73 13.51 30.96
CA LYS A 724 -13.35 12.93 29.76
C LYS A 724 -12.67 13.26 28.45
N TRP A 725 -11.73 14.18 28.43
CA TRP A 725 -11.08 14.62 27.21
C TRP A 725 -9.60 14.32 27.21
N VAL A 726 -9.08 14.01 26.05
CA VAL A 726 -7.64 13.91 25.79
C VAL A 726 -7.29 14.84 24.65
N TYR A 727 -6.18 15.54 24.75
CA TYR A 727 -5.62 16.31 23.65
C TYR A 727 -4.11 16.09 23.57
N GLY A 728 -3.57 16.29 22.40
CA GLY A 728 -2.14 16.18 22.22
C GLY A 728 -1.66 16.88 20.96
N ALA A 729 -0.34 16.98 20.88
CA ALA A 729 0.33 17.47 19.70
C ALA A 729 1.60 16.66 19.42
N LYS A 730 1.91 16.51 18.13
CA LYS A 730 3.06 15.75 17.66
C LYS A 730 3.73 16.46 16.50
N ALA A 731 5.03 16.68 16.59
CA ALA A 731 5.87 17.16 15.51
C ALA A 731 6.64 15.97 14.91
N THR A 732 6.65 15.86 13.58
CA THR A 732 7.34 14.81 12.83
C THR A 732 8.25 15.44 11.81
N VAL A 733 9.50 14.97 11.73
CA VAL A 733 10.47 15.32 10.70
C VAL A 733 10.97 14.05 10.04
N ARG A 734 10.85 13.96 8.70
CA ARG A 734 11.39 12.85 7.90
C ARG A 734 12.31 13.39 6.82
N LYS A 735 13.39 12.65 6.56
CA LYS A 735 14.34 12.96 5.49
C LYS A 735 14.72 11.69 4.76
N LEU A 736 14.36 11.61 3.48
CA LEU A 736 14.90 10.57 2.60
C LEU A 736 16.39 10.82 2.41
N LYS A 737 17.21 9.84 2.74
CA LYS A 737 18.67 9.94 2.74
C LYS A 737 19.30 9.23 1.56
N ASN A 738 18.62 8.24 1.04
CA ASN A 738 19.03 7.48 -0.12
C ASN A 738 17.78 6.95 -0.83
N ALA A 739 17.76 7.06 -2.15
CA ALA A 739 16.77 6.44 -3.03
C ALA A 739 17.48 5.50 -4.00
N ILE A 740 16.72 4.67 -4.67
CA ILE A 740 17.15 3.89 -5.82
C ILE A 740 16.25 4.26 -6.98
N ASP A 741 16.87 4.58 -8.12
CA ASP A 741 16.21 4.82 -9.39
C ASP A 741 17.07 4.30 -10.53
N ASP A 742 16.64 4.39 -11.77
CA ASP A 742 17.46 4.06 -12.93
C ASP A 742 17.97 5.32 -13.64
N VAL A 743 19.03 5.17 -14.42
CA VAL A 743 19.62 6.25 -15.22
C VAL A 743 19.73 5.85 -16.68
N GLY A 744 19.21 6.72 -17.56
CA GLY A 744 19.25 6.53 -19.02
C GLY A 744 20.49 7.13 -19.68
N ASP A 745 21.21 8.06 -18.99
CA ASP A 745 22.32 8.83 -19.53
C ASP A 745 23.57 7.97 -19.77
N SER A 746 23.66 7.37 -20.96
CA SER A 746 24.82 6.61 -21.41
C SER A 746 26.03 7.50 -21.73
N ASP A 747 25.82 8.81 -21.98
CA ASP A 747 26.90 9.72 -22.38
C ASP A 747 27.80 10.08 -21.20
N ALA A 748 27.21 10.26 -20.01
CA ALA A 748 27.96 10.42 -18.76
C ALA A 748 28.84 9.22 -18.45
N ILE A 749 28.35 7.99 -18.68
CA ILE A 749 29.12 6.75 -18.50
C ILE A 749 30.26 6.67 -19.53
N THR A 750 29.97 6.98 -20.79
CA THR A 750 30.97 7.01 -21.89
C THR A 750 32.08 8.03 -21.61
N ALA A 751 31.70 9.25 -21.21
CA ALA A 751 32.65 10.31 -20.86
C ALA A 751 33.53 9.93 -19.66
N ALA A 752 32.97 9.22 -18.66
CA ALA A 752 33.75 8.72 -17.54
C ALA A 752 34.79 7.69 -17.97
N LEU A 753 34.44 6.72 -18.83
CA LEU A 753 35.39 5.75 -19.40
C LEU A 753 36.51 6.45 -20.21
N GLN A 754 36.16 7.44 -21.02
CA GLN A 754 37.12 8.21 -21.81
C GLN A 754 38.12 8.96 -20.91
N ARG A 755 37.65 9.61 -19.83
CA ARG A 755 38.53 10.23 -18.83
C ARG A 755 39.46 9.24 -18.11
N GLN A 756 39.01 8.01 -17.94
CA GLN A 756 39.80 6.93 -17.37
C GLN A 756 40.83 6.35 -18.37
N GLY A 757 40.91 6.88 -19.61
CA GLY A 757 41.83 6.43 -20.64
C GLY A 757 41.41 5.13 -21.33
N VAL A 758 40.14 4.72 -21.25
CA VAL A 758 39.64 3.54 -21.93
C VAL A 758 39.45 3.84 -23.42
N ASP A 759 39.94 2.94 -24.26
CA ASP A 759 39.69 2.99 -25.71
C ASP A 759 38.22 2.64 -25.98
N LEU A 760 37.45 3.63 -26.41
CA LEU A 760 36.02 3.50 -26.68
C LEU A 760 35.70 2.48 -27.78
N ALA A 761 36.68 2.18 -28.71
CA ALA A 761 36.49 1.15 -29.71
C ALA A 761 36.38 -0.28 -29.10
N THR A 762 36.84 -0.45 -27.87
CA THR A 762 36.78 -1.71 -27.12
C THR A 762 35.63 -1.82 -26.17
N VAL A 763 34.83 -0.75 -26.04
CA VAL A 763 33.65 -0.67 -25.14
C VAL A 763 32.46 -1.31 -25.84
N GLY A 764 31.85 -2.28 -25.15
CA GLY A 764 30.60 -2.89 -25.58
C GLY A 764 29.39 -1.98 -25.39
N PRO A 765 28.20 -2.40 -25.82
CA PRO A 765 26.99 -1.57 -25.70
C PRO A 765 26.73 -1.16 -24.25
N ILE A 766 26.66 0.14 -24.01
CA ILE A 766 26.19 0.70 -22.73
C ILE A 766 24.66 0.61 -22.75
N GLN A 767 24.12 -0.14 -21.81
CA GLN A 767 22.66 -0.30 -21.66
C GLN A 767 22.09 0.95 -20.99
N GLY A 768 20.95 1.46 -21.41
CA GLY A 768 20.17 2.39 -20.62
C GLY A 768 19.56 1.70 -19.37
N SER A 769 19.09 2.47 -18.40
CA SER A 769 18.38 1.94 -17.23
C SER A 769 19.26 1.11 -16.25
N TYR A 770 20.43 1.63 -15.87
CA TYR A 770 21.19 1.11 -14.73
C TYR A 770 20.58 1.61 -13.42
N LEU A 771 20.29 0.71 -12.46
CA LEU A 771 19.91 1.12 -11.11
C LEU A 771 21.08 1.80 -10.40
N PHE A 772 20.84 2.95 -9.80
CA PHE A 772 21.83 3.74 -9.09
C PHE A 772 21.24 4.50 -7.90
N ASN A 773 22.07 5.20 -7.16
CA ASN A 773 21.60 6.10 -6.10
C ASN A 773 21.62 7.55 -6.60
N PRO A 774 20.45 8.15 -6.87
CA PRO A 774 20.35 9.52 -7.34
C PRO A 774 21.11 10.54 -6.49
N GLY A 775 21.79 11.47 -7.16
CA GLY A 775 22.59 12.49 -6.52
C GLY A 775 23.89 12.03 -5.87
N ARG A 776 24.40 10.83 -6.23
CA ARG A 776 25.65 10.24 -5.72
C ARG A 776 26.54 9.73 -6.83
N ALA A 777 27.85 9.62 -6.53
CA ALA A 777 28.77 8.91 -7.39
C ALA A 777 28.40 7.42 -7.50
N SER A 778 28.59 6.84 -8.68
CA SER A 778 28.21 5.45 -8.98
C SER A 778 29.25 4.76 -9.85
N ASP A 779 29.44 3.46 -9.64
CA ASP A 779 30.36 2.61 -10.37
C ASP A 779 29.59 1.65 -11.25
N PHE A 780 29.73 1.72 -12.57
CA PHE A 780 29.00 0.89 -13.51
C PHE A 780 29.94 -0.10 -14.22
N MET A 781 29.49 -1.36 -14.28
CA MET A 781 30.13 -2.36 -15.09
C MET A 781 29.69 -2.24 -16.55
N VAL A 782 30.63 -2.00 -17.45
CA VAL A 782 30.39 -1.87 -18.89
C VAL A 782 31.14 -3.00 -19.61
N PRO A 783 30.52 -3.74 -20.53
CA PRO A 783 31.15 -4.83 -21.22
C PRO A 783 32.37 -4.37 -22.01
N ASN A 784 33.44 -5.17 -22.00
CA ASN A 784 34.60 -5.01 -22.86
C ASN A 784 34.52 -6.03 -24.02
N LEU A 785 34.56 -5.56 -25.27
CA LEU A 785 34.49 -6.38 -26.46
C LEU A 785 35.64 -7.43 -26.55
N ASN A 786 36.75 -7.16 -25.87
CA ASN A 786 37.89 -8.11 -25.78
C ASN A 786 37.74 -9.10 -24.61
N GLY A 787 36.58 -9.08 -23.90
CA GLY A 787 36.26 -9.93 -22.74
C GLY A 787 36.40 -9.20 -21.42
N GLY A 788 35.54 -9.57 -20.47
CA GLY A 788 35.44 -8.91 -19.15
C GLY A 788 34.68 -7.60 -19.16
N TYR A 789 35.01 -6.70 -18.22
CA TYR A 789 34.26 -5.46 -18.00
C TYR A 789 35.22 -4.31 -17.67
N TYR A 790 34.87 -3.12 -18.10
CA TYR A 790 35.38 -1.88 -17.57
C TYR A 790 34.50 -1.45 -16.38
N THR A 791 35.08 -0.74 -15.42
CA THR A 791 34.32 -0.05 -14.35
C THR A 791 34.31 1.45 -14.65
N ALA A 792 33.19 1.99 -15.03
CA ALA A 792 33.02 3.41 -15.22
C ALA A 792 32.74 4.07 -13.85
N HIS A 793 33.69 4.88 -13.38
CA HIS A 793 33.51 5.70 -12.16
C HIS A 793 32.86 7.04 -12.54
N VAL A 794 31.55 7.17 -12.32
CA VAL A 794 30.77 8.36 -12.66
C VAL A 794 30.48 9.14 -11.40
N THR A 795 30.99 10.36 -11.30
CA THR A 795 30.70 11.23 -10.16
C THR A 795 29.34 11.90 -10.33
N ASN A 796 28.76 12.44 -9.24
CA ASN A 796 27.52 13.20 -9.36
C ASN A 796 27.66 14.44 -10.26
N ALA A 797 28.86 15.04 -10.31
CA ALA A 797 29.15 16.15 -11.20
C ALA A 797 29.18 15.74 -12.68
N ASP A 798 29.58 14.49 -12.97
CA ASP A 798 29.60 13.97 -14.35
C ASP A 798 28.17 13.75 -14.87
N PHE A 799 27.27 13.32 -14.02
CA PHE A 799 25.85 13.22 -14.35
C PHE A 799 25.16 14.60 -14.46
N GLY A 800 25.62 15.61 -13.75
CA GLY A 800 24.94 16.90 -13.65
C GLY A 800 23.69 16.89 -12.77
N PHE A 801 23.41 15.80 -12.04
CA PHE A 801 22.24 15.71 -11.16
C PHE A 801 22.36 16.57 -9.90
N PRO A 802 21.26 17.18 -9.42
CA PRO A 802 21.23 17.78 -8.10
C PRO A 802 21.29 16.71 -7.00
N GLN A 803 21.54 17.14 -5.76
CA GLN A 803 21.44 16.25 -4.60
C GLN A 803 20.00 15.78 -4.38
N LEU A 804 19.81 14.48 -4.07
CA LEU A 804 18.51 13.92 -3.68
C LEU A 804 17.95 14.67 -2.48
N LYS A 805 16.68 15.06 -2.56
CA LYS A 805 16.00 15.79 -1.51
C LYS A 805 14.53 15.39 -1.41
N ARG A 806 14.13 14.83 -0.25
CA ARG A 806 12.75 14.72 0.20
C ARG A 806 12.72 14.97 1.70
N ASN A 807 12.08 16.08 2.08
CA ASN A 807 11.88 16.43 3.47
C ASN A 807 10.39 16.55 3.76
N TYR A 808 9.95 15.93 4.84
CA TYR A 808 8.60 16.06 5.38
C TYR A 808 8.65 16.70 6.76
N TYR A 809 7.79 17.66 6.99
CA TYR A 809 7.54 18.31 8.27
C TYR A 809 6.05 18.22 8.55
N GLY A 810 5.67 17.66 9.67
CA GLY A 810 4.28 17.55 10.12
C GLY A 810 4.10 18.04 11.54
N LEU A 811 3.05 18.82 11.78
CA LEU A 811 2.56 19.17 13.10
C LEU A 811 1.11 18.69 13.19
N GLU A 812 0.88 17.69 14.01
CA GLU A 812 -0.42 17.08 14.25
C GLU A 812 -0.92 17.55 15.60
N MET A 813 -2.20 17.91 15.71
CA MET A 813 -2.87 18.24 16.94
C MET A 813 -4.21 17.53 16.99
N TYR A 814 -4.61 17.00 18.13
CA TYR A 814 -5.88 16.33 18.25
C TYR A 814 -6.60 16.65 19.58
N LEU A 815 -7.92 16.51 19.53
CA LEU A 815 -8.81 16.52 20.67
C LEU A 815 -9.75 15.32 20.57
N GLU A 816 -9.82 14.49 21.61
CA GLU A 816 -10.60 13.27 21.64
C GLU A 816 -11.48 13.21 22.89
N HIS A 817 -12.74 12.86 22.71
CA HIS A 817 -13.63 12.43 23.76
C HIS A 817 -13.83 10.93 23.62
N PRO A 818 -13.21 10.09 24.47
CA PRO A 818 -13.48 8.66 24.51
C PRO A 818 -14.97 8.36 24.75
N PHE A 819 -15.44 7.21 24.28
CA PHE A 819 -16.85 6.84 24.44
C PHE A 819 -17.23 6.73 25.91
N ASP A 820 -18.21 7.54 26.34
CA ASP A 820 -18.68 7.63 27.74
C ASP A 820 -20.04 6.93 27.97
N GLY A 821 -20.43 6.03 27.05
CA GLY A 821 -21.76 5.42 27.05
C GLY A 821 -22.79 6.17 26.21
N LYS A 822 -22.52 7.43 25.85
CA LYS A 822 -23.43 8.29 25.09
C LYS A 822 -22.80 8.76 23.76
N TRP A 823 -21.55 9.21 23.76
CA TRP A 823 -20.92 9.68 22.55
C TRP A 823 -19.40 9.47 22.54
N TYR A 824 -18.87 9.40 21.34
CA TYR A 824 -17.46 9.39 21.00
C TYR A 824 -17.20 10.48 19.98
N GLY A 825 -16.10 11.20 20.09
CA GLY A 825 -15.71 12.16 19.07
C GLY A 825 -14.22 12.43 19.07
N LYS A 826 -13.67 12.58 17.87
CA LYS A 826 -12.25 12.95 17.67
C LYS A 826 -12.14 14.01 16.59
N LEU A 827 -11.31 15.00 16.86
CA LEU A 827 -10.90 16.05 15.93
C LEU A 827 -9.39 16.02 15.80
N ASP A 828 -8.90 15.87 14.59
CA ASP A 828 -7.49 15.91 14.25
C ASP A 828 -7.21 17.07 13.29
N TYR A 829 -6.13 17.79 13.50
CA TYR A 829 -5.59 18.78 12.59
C TYR A 829 -4.14 18.48 12.26
N LEU A 830 -3.82 18.38 10.97
CA LEU A 830 -2.47 18.24 10.46
C LEU A 830 -2.08 19.50 9.68
N TYR A 831 -0.96 20.12 10.08
CA TYR A 831 -0.21 20.99 9.22
C TYR A 831 1.02 20.24 8.70
N SER A 832 1.21 20.14 7.38
CA SER A 832 2.35 19.41 6.84
C SER A 832 2.91 20.06 5.57
N LYS A 833 4.19 19.76 5.30
CA LYS A 833 4.86 20.12 4.07
C LYS A 833 5.77 18.98 3.64
N SER A 834 5.53 18.45 2.43
CA SER A 834 6.44 17.55 1.73
C SER A 834 7.14 18.34 0.62
N TYR A 835 8.46 18.42 0.65
CA TYR A 835 9.25 19.26 -0.24
C TYR A 835 10.54 18.57 -0.68
N GLY A 836 10.84 18.63 -1.96
CA GLY A 836 12.06 18.03 -2.53
C GLY A 836 12.04 17.98 -4.05
N ASN A 837 12.86 17.09 -4.58
CA ASN A 837 13.00 16.81 -6.01
C ASN A 837 12.76 15.35 -6.37
N SER A 838 12.26 14.56 -5.43
CA SER A 838 11.82 13.18 -5.64
C SER A 838 10.69 12.85 -4.66
N GLU A 839 9.66 12.16 -5.11
CA GLU A 839 8.60 11.62 -4.24
C GLU A 839 9.02 10.30 -3.60
N GLY A 840 10.00 9.61 -4.14
CA GLY A 840 10.43 8.29 -3.75
C GLY A 840 10.38 7.32 -4.94
N GLN A 841 9.79 6.15 -4.73
CA GLN A 841 9.82 5.07 -5.74
C GLN A 841 8.92 5.28 -6.96
N VAL A 842 8.00 6.22 -6.95
CA VAL A 842 7.06 6.52 -8.05
C VAL A 842 6.90 8.03 -8.22
N ARG A 843 6.35 8.47 -9.35
CA ARG A 843 6.05 9.86 -9.63
C ARG A 843 4.55 10.08 -9.81
N SER A 844 3.91 10.69 -8.81
CA SER A 844 2.44 10.81 -8.71
C SER A 844 1.81 11.86 -9.61
N ASP A 845 2.52 12.92 -10.03
CA ASP A 845 1.94 13.99 -10.83
C ASP A 845 1.64 13.57 -12.28
N ILE A 846 2.42 12.64 -12.81
CA ILE A 846 2.22 12.06 -14.14
C ILE A 846 1.67 10.63 -14.12
N GLY A 847 1.43 10.06 -12.93
CA GLY A 847 0.93 8.69 -12.78
C GLY A 847 1.92 7.60 -13.16
N GLN A 848 3.21 7.84 -13.06
CA GLN A 848 4.24 6.86 -13.39
C GLN A 848 4.32 5.79 -12.29
N GLN A 849 3.98 4.55 -12.65
CA GLN A 849 3.91 3.38 -11.76
C GLN A 849 5.19 2.54 -11.74
N ASP A 850 6.16 2.85 -12.58
CA ASP A 850 7.42 2.11 -12.67
C ASP A 850 8.26 2.38 -11.42
N VAL A 851 8.23 1.42 -10.48
CA VAL A 851 8.88 1.55 -9.18
C VAL A 851 10.39 1.61 -9.34
N SER A 852 11.03 2.63 -8.78
CA SER A 852 12.48 2.87 -8.87
C SER A 852 13.01 2.94 -10.31
N ALA A 853 12.18 3.45 -11.21
CA ALA A 853 12.49 3.68 -12.61
C ALA A 853 11.68 4.89 -13.09
N THR A 854 11.86 6.03 -12.41
CA THR A 854 11.13 7.26 -12.72
C THR A 854 11.85 8.07 -13.77
N VAL A 855 11.11 8.81 -14.60
CA VAL A 855 11.69 9.71 -15.60
C VAL A 855 12.59 10.80 -14.99
N ASP A 856 12.42 11.07 -13.70
CA ASP A 856 13.13 12.16 -13.01
C ASP A 856 14.66 12.02 -13.10
N TRP A 857 15.17 10.78 -13.01
CA TRP A 857 16.60 10.51 -12.92
C TRP A 857 17.18 9.86 -14.18
N ASP A 858 16.40 9.77 -15.26
CA ASP A 858 16.89 9.30 -16.56
C ASP A 858 17.96 10.25 -17.14
N TYR A 859 17.72 11.56 -17.06
CA TYR A 859 18.62 12.60 -17.57
C TYR A 859 18.64 13.83 -16.67
N PRO A 860 19.77 14.57 -16.54
CA PRO A 860 19.86 15.73 -15.64
C PRO A 860 18.89 16.85 -16.00
N GLN A 861 18.50 17.00 -17.27
CA GLN A 861 17.57 18.03 -17.75
C GLN A 861 16.18 17.91 -17.10
N PHE A 862 15.75 16.71 -16.70
CA PHE A 862 14.50 16.52 -15.98
C PHE A 862 14.55 17.06 -14.55
N MET A 863 15.76 17.19 -14.00
CA MET A 863 15.98 17.66 -12.64
C MET A 863 16.19 19.17 -12.53
N ASP A 864 16.30 19.89 -13.66
CA ASP A 864 16.31 21.33 -13.67
C ASP A 864 14.96 21.85 -13.15
N TYR A 865 15.01 22.67 -12.09
CA TYR A 865 13.83 23.20 -11.39
C TYR A 865 12.88 22.14 -10.79
N ALA A 866 13.30 20.89 -10.65
CA ALA A 866 12.48 19.80 -10.04
C ALA A 866 12.21 19.98 -8.53
N SER A 867 12.96 20.87 -7.84
CA SER A 867 12.77 21.08 -6.40
C SER A 867 11.54 21.95 -6.10
N GLY A 868 10.52 21.36 -5.47
CA GLY A 868 9.27 22.05 -5.14
C GLY A 868 8.43 21.33 -4.09
N GLU A 869 7.17 21.71 -3.95
CA GLU A 869 6.18 20.94 -3.16
C GLU A 869 5.83 19.65 -3.90
N LEU A 870 6.00 18.52 -3.24
CA LEU A 870 5.74 17.21 -3.84
C LEU A 870 4.23 16.92 -3.96
N SER A 871 3.84 16.10 -4.94
CA SER A 871 2.44 15.82 -5.32
C SER A 871 1.56 15.30 -4.19
N ASN A 872 2.16 14.59 -3.21
CA ASN A 872 1.48 14.08 -2.02
C ASN A 872 1.41 15.09 -0.86
N SER A 873 1.90 16.32 -1.03
CA SER A 873 1.80 17.37 -0.02
C SER A 873 0.34 17.84 0.15
N ARG A 874 -0.12 17.89 1.39
CA ARG A 874 -1.39 18.50 1.81
C ARG A 874 -1.09 19.40 3.00
N LYS A 875 -1.11 20.69 2.77
CA LYS A 875 -0.64 21.68 3.74
C LYS A 875 -1.49 21.69 5.02
N HIS A 876 -2.79 21.57 4.85
CA HIS A 876 -3.74 21.56 5.95
C HIS A 876 -4.72 20.41 5.76
N VAL A 877 -4.90 19.59 6.78
CA VAL A 877 -5.91 18.53 6.81
C VAL A 877 -6.61 18.56 8.16
N ILE A 878 -7.94 18.63 8.15
CA ILE A 878 -8.80 18.52 9.32
C ILE A 878 -9.63 17.26 9.16
N LYS A 879 -9.66 16.42 10.20
CA LYS A 879 -10.51 15.23 10.26
C LYS A 879 -11.33 15.30 11.53
N ALA A 880 -12.63 15.12 11.43
CA ALA A 880 -13.50 15.01 12.60
C ALA A 880 -14.46 13.84 12.41
N TYR A 881 -14.51 12.93 13.37
CA TYR A 881 -15.38 11.78 13.30
C TYR A 881 -15.90 11.38 14.69
N GLY A 882 -17.07 10.75 14.69
CA GLY A 882 -17.65 10.33 15.94
C GLY A 882 -19.05 9.75 15.80
N SER A 883 -19.62 9.36 16.94
CA SER A 883 -20.96 8.81 17.05
C SER A 883 -21.66 9.33 18.31
N TYR A 884 -22.98 9.50 18.26
CA TYR A 884 -23.81 9.99 19.33
C TYR A 884 -25.06 9.12 19.46
N GLN A 885 -25.30 8.55 20.64
CA GLN A 885 -26.50 7.81 20.99
C GLN A 885 -27.62 8.83 21.28
N LEU A 886 -28.44 9.13 20.25
CA LEU A 886 -29.51 10.12 20.34
C LEU A 886 -30.62 9.65 21.28
N ALA A 887 -31.01 8.39 21.16
CA ALA A 887 -31.99 7.70 21.99
C ALA A 887 -31.58 6.22 22.09
N ASP A 888 -32.25 5.45 22.92
CA ASP A 888 -31.87 4.03 23.16
C ASP A 888 -31.83 3.14 21.90
N GLU A 889 -32.65 3.48 20.91
CA GLU A 889 -32.74 2.79 19.63
C GLU A 889 -32.05 3.54 18.47
N TRP A 890 -31.62 4.79 18.65
CA TRP A 890 -31.13 5.65 17.59
C TRP A 890 -29.72 6.15 17.82
N MET A 891 -28.86 5.89 16.87
CA MET A 891 -27.48 6.40 16.85
C MET A 891 -27.23 7.25 15.60
N LEU A 892 -26.57 8.38 15.78
CA LEU A 892 -26.08 9.24 14.70
C LEU A 892 -24.57 9.16 14.66
N SER A 893 -24.00 9.18 13.45
CA SER A 893 -22.54 9.17 13.26
C SER A 893 -22.14 10.08 12.12
N GLY A 894 -20.93 10.60 12.20
CA GLY A 894 -20.39 11.49 11.18
C GLY A 894 -18.91 11.30 10.96
N ASN A 895 -18.47 11.66 9.75
CA ASN A 895 -17.07 11.75 9.36
C ASN A 895 -16.91 13.00 8.49
N VAL A 896 -15.98 13.87 8.85
CA VAL A 896 -15.69 15.11 8.14
C VAL A 896 -14.21 15.11 7.79
N THR A 897 -13.90 15.36 6.53
CA THR A 897 -12.54 15.59 6.07
C THR A 897 -12.47 16.89 5.28
N VAL A 898 -11.61 17.80 5.73
CA VAL A 898 -11.29 19.03 5.03
C VAL A 898 -9.80 19.02 4.73
N ALA A 899 -9.43 19.15 3.46
CA ALA A 899 -8.03 19.13 3.06
C ALA A 899 -7.70 20.22 2.05
N SER A 900 -6.55 20.85 2.19
CA SER A 900 -5.98 21.72 1.15
C SER A 900 -5.68 20.90 -0.11
N GLY A 901 -5.80 21.54 -1.27
CA GLY A 901 -5.52 20.89 -2.56
C GLY A 901 -4.05 20.50 -2.70
N ALA A 902 -3.79 19.47 -3.50
CA ALA A 902 -2.46 19.09 -3.93
C ALA A 902 -1.80 20.21 -4.75
N PRO A 903 -0.46 20.36 -4.71
CA PRO A 903 0.25 21.21 -5.64
C PRO A 903 0.04 20.75 -7.08
N LYS A 904 0.02 21.69 -8.01
CA LYS A 904 -0.06 21.44 -9.45
C LYS A 904 1.32 21.48 -10.06
N SER A 905 1.56 20.60 -11.04
CA SER A 905 2.70 20.67 -11.94
C SER A 905 2.31 21.32 -13.27
N CYS A 906 3.25 22.00 -13.90
CA CYS A 906 3.22 22.35 -15.31
C CYS A 906 4.51 21.86 -15.93
N LEU A 907 4.41 20.89 -16.81
CA LEU A 907 5.52 20.26 -17.49
C LEU A 907 5.43 20.58 -18.99
N GLY A 908 6.56 20.98 -19.56
CA GLY A 908 6.63 21.35 -20.98
C GLY A 908 7.93 20.87 -21.63
N LEU A 909 8.24 21.42 -22.77
CA LEU A 909 9.49 21.24 -23.47
C LEU A 909 10.63 21.98 -22.71
N TYR A 910 11.88 21.57 -22.94
CA TYR A 910 13.05 22.06 -22.20
C TYR A 910 13.47 23.46 -22.61
N GLY A 911 13.74 24.30 -21.63
CA GLY A 911 14.35 25.63 -21.82
C GLY A 911 13.43 26.67 -22.46
N ALA A 912 13.97 27.86 -22.65
CA ALA A 912 13.25 28.97 -23.32
C ALA A 912 13.15 28.79 -24.84
N ASP A 913 13.97 27.94 -25.43
CA ASP A 913 13.95 27.54 -26.84
C ASP A 913 13.01 26.36 -27.11
N GLU A 914 12.36 25.81 -26.06
CA GLU A 914 11.42 24.69 -26.13
C GLU A 914 12.00 23.49 -26.90
N SER A 915 13.24 23.16 -26.63
CA SER A 915 13.90 21.99 -27.20
C SER A 915 13.45 20.68 -26.52
N ASP A 916 13.76 19.55 -27.12
CA ASP A 916 13.58 18.21 -26.52
C ASP A 916 14.89 17.42 -26.58
N PRO A 917 15.86 17.74 -25.71
CA PRO A 917 17.19 17.14 -25.77
C PRO A 917 17.25 15.65 -25.48
N THR A 918 16.19 15.08 -24.85
CA THR A 918 16.14 13.66 -24.49
C THR A 918 15.18 12.84 -25.34
N GLY A 919 14.31 13.50 -26.11
CA GLY A 919 13.28 12.83 -26.93
C GLY A 919 12.06 12.34 -26.14
N TYR A 920 11.87 12.80 -24.90
CA TYR A 920 10.75 12.41 -24.05
C TYR A 920 9.52 13.31 -24.19
N GLY A 921 9.64 14.47 -24.87
CA GLY A 921 8.57 15.45 -24.99
C GLY A 921 8.36 16.28 -23.72
N SER A 922 7.12 16.58 -23.40
CA SER A 922 6.72 17.54 -22.34
C SER A 922 6.83 16.99 -20.91
N TYR A 923 8.02 16.59 -20.47
CA TYR A 923 8.27 16.07 -19.12
C TYR A 923 9.18 16.97 -18.25
N TYR A 924 9.72 18.06 -18.84
CA TYR A 924 10.65 18.94 -18.15
C TYR A 924 9.91 19.94 -17.26
N HIS A 925 10.58 20.43 -16.20
CA HIS A 925 10.03 21.44 -15.28
C HIS A 925 10.08 22.85 -15.87
N TYR A 926 9.50 22.97 -17.06
CA TYR A 926 9.26 24.23 -17.76
C TYR A 926 7.79 24.33 -18.16
N CYS A 927 7.27 25.54 -18.20
CA CYS A 927 5.89 25.85 -18.58
C CYS A 927 5.95 26.96 -19.64
N TYR A 928 5.78 26.60 -20.91
CA TYR A 928 5.91 27.54 -22.02
C TYR A 928 7.22 28.32 -22.00
N GLY A 929 8.34 27.60 -21.95
CA GLY A 929 9.68 28.15 -21.92
C GLY A 929 10.17 28.73 -20.59
N GLU A 930 9.30 28.86 -19.59
CA GLU A 930 9.60 29.41 -18.28
C GLU A 930 9.82 28.33 -17.22
N PRO A 931 10.83 28.44 -16.33
CA PRO A 931 11.05 27.50 -15.24
C PRO A 931 9.82 27.30 -14.36
N SER A 932 9.42 26.05 -14.12
CA SER A 932 8.19 25.68 -13.43
C SER A 932 8.38 24.59 -12.38
N ALA A 933 8.91 24.97 -11.21
CA ALA A 933 9.04 24.05 -10.08
C ALA A 933 7.66 23.49 -9.61
N PRO A 934 7.60 22.27 -9.08
CA PRO A 934 6.36 21.70 -8.54
C PRO A 934 5.68 22.63 -7.54
N GLY A 935 4.38 22.88 -7.71
CA GLY A 935 3.60 23.81 -6.90
C GLY A 935 3.69 25.29 -7.31
N LYS A 936 4.58 25.69 -8.24
CA LYS A 936 4.70 27.08 -8.70
C LYS A 936 3.42 27.59 -9.37
N VAL A 937 2.71 26.75 -10.10
CA VAL A 937 1.43 27.07 -10.77
C VAL A 937 0.20 26.95 -9.87
N GLY A 938 0.41 26.88 -8.55
CA GLY A 938 -0.63 26.89 -7.53
C GLY A 938 -1.06 25.48 -7.10
N HIS A 939 -2.22 25.42 -6.48
CA HIS A 939 -2.78 24.19 -5.87
C HIS A 939 -4.14 23.88 -6.47
N ASN A 940 -4.56 22.63 -6.38
CA ASN A 940 -5.93 22.22 -6.63
C ASN A 940 -6.86 22.84 -5.55
N PRO A 941 -8.17 22.87 -5.75
CA PRO A 941 -9.12 23.38 -4.75
C PRO A 941 -9.05 22.63 -3.42
N TRP A 942 -9.49 23.29 -2.34
CA TRP A 942 -9.78 22.64 -1.07
C TRP A 942 -10.91 21.63 -1.23
N THR A 943 -10.83 20.53 -0.53
CA THR A 943 -11.88 19.51 -0.49
C THR A 943 -12.60 19.54 0.85
N TRP A 944 -13.93 19.40 0.82
CA TRP A 944 -14.81 19.37 1.97
C TRP A 944 -15.73 18.17 1.83
N LEU A 945 -15.46 17.11 2.56
CA LEU A 945 -16.26 15.90 2.55
C LEU A 945 -16.93 15.74 3.90
N VAL A 946 -18.24 15.58 3.89
CA VAL A 946 -19.07 15.34 5.08
C VAL A 946 -19.92 14.11 4.82
N ASP A 947 -19.72 13.07 5.61
CA ASP A 947 -20.48 11.83 5.57
C ASP A 947 -21.29 11.71 6.88
N LEU A 948 -22.58 11.42 6.76
CA LEU A 948 -23.48 11.27 7.90
C LEU A 948 -24.19 9.93 7.84
N SER A 949 -24.39 9.32 9.00
CA SER A 949 -25.11 8.06 9.14
C SER A 949 -26.12 8.12 10.29
N ALA A 950 -27.27 7.48 10.11
CA ALA A 950 -28.25 7.22 11.14
C ALA A 950 -28.52 5.71 11.20
N GLU A 951 -28.49 5.13 12.39
CA GLU A 951 -28.80 3.74 12.65
C GLU A 951 -29.98 3.63 13.62
N TYR A 952 -30.91 2.73 13.31
CA TYR A 952 -32.06 2.39 14.14
C TYR A 952 -31.99 0.92 14.54
N ARG A 953 -31.91 0.62 15.84
CA ARG A 953 -31.92 -0.70 16.45
C ARG A 953 -33.16 -0.88 17.32
N PRO A 954 -34.24 -1.51 16.81
CA PRO A 954 -35.49 -1.64 17.50
C PRO A 954 -35.40 -2.54 18.73
N THR A 955 -36.01 -2.12 19.83
CA THR A 955 -36.13 -2.90 21.07
C THR A 955 -37.01 -4.14 20.91
N TRP A 956 -37.98 -4.12 20.00
CA TRP A 956 -38.80 -5.31 19.67
C TRP A 956 -38.06 -6.46 19.03
N ALA A 957 -36.85 -6.19 18.53
CA ALA A 957 -35.89 -7.19 17.98
C ALA A 957 -34.66 -7.37 18.91
N ASP A 958 -34.77 -7.07 20.19
CA ASP A 958 -33.69 -7.12 21.18
C ASP A 958 -32.45 -6.35 20.74
N LYS A 959 -32.60 -5.32 19.90
CA LYS A 959 -31.53 -4.54 19.27
C LYS A 959 -30.59 -5.36 18.38
N LYS A 960 -30.91 -6.61 18.05
CA LYS A 960 -30.16 -7.49 17.16
C LYS A 960 -30.31 -7.12 15.69
N LEU A 961 -31.47 -6.54 15.31
CA LEU A 961 -31.73 -6.03 13.98
C LEU A 961 -31.33 -4.55 13.91
N ALA A 962 -30.64 -4.13 12.86
CA ALA A 962 -30.31 -2.74 12.62
C ALA A 962 -30.68 -2.30 11.21
N PHE A 963 -31.22 -1.09 11.09
CA PHE A 963 -31.44 -0.39 9.84
C PHE A 963 -30.51 0.83 9.82
N ASN A 964 -29.75 0.96 8.72
CA ASN A 964 -28.76 2.03 8.58
C ASN A 964 -29.00 2.81 7.28
N VAL A 965 -28.90 4.13 7.38
CA VAL A 965 -28.87 5.04 6.22
C VAL A 965 -27.63 5.91 6.34
N THR A 966 -26.75 5.82 5.37
CA THR A 966 -25.54 6.64 5.28
C THR A 966 -25.60 7.51 4.03
N VAL A 967 -25.36 8.80 4.17
CA VAL A 967 -25.21 9.73 3.05
C VAL A 967 -23.77 10.17 2.99
N PHE A 968 -23.09 9.80 1.91
CA PHE A 968 -21.70 10.21 1.64
C PHE A 968 -21.69 11.52 0.86
N ASN A 969 -20.71 12.37 1.16
CA ASN A 969 -20.55 13.70 0.57
C ASN A 969 -21.89 14.48 0.60
N VAL A 970 -22.45 14.67 1.79
CA VAL A 970 -23.74 15.37 2.01
C VAL A 970 -23.80 16.73 1.31
N LEU A 971 -22.67 17.46 1.30
CA LEU A 971 -22.55 18.78 0.69
C LEU A 971 -22.53 18.71 -0.86
N ASN A 972 -22.37 17.53 -1.43
CA ASN A 972 -22.20 17.27 -2.87
C ASN A 972 -21.08 18.12 -3.50
N THR A 973 -19.97 18.23 -2.81
CA THR A 973 -18.79 18.95 -3.32
C THR A 973 -18.22 18.24 -4.54
N ARG A 974 -17.79 19.00 -5.54
CA ARG A 974 -17.26 18.51 -6.83
C ARG A 974 -15.94 19.18 -7.12
N GLU A 975 -14.94 18.84 -6.31
CA GLU A 975 -13.62 19.48 -6.40
C GLU A 975 -12.66 18.62 -7.22
N ARG A 976 -11.81 19.26 -8.00
CA ARG A 976 -10.72 18.61 -8.74
C ARG A 976 -9.63 18.20 -7.76
N LEU A 977 -9.30 16.92 -7.74
CA LEU A 977 -8.23 16.38 -6.89
C LEU A 977 -6.87 16.39 -7.60
N ALA A 978 -6.88 16.18 -8.92
CA ALA A 978 -5.71 16.25 -9.80
C ALA A 978 -6.11 16.74 -11.18
N THR A 979 -5.17 17.40 -11.85
CA THR A 979 -5.30 17.88 -13.24
C THR A 979 -4.12 17.43 -14.07
N TYR A 980 -4.32 17.26 -15.38
CA TYR A 980 -3.30 16.87 -16.34
C TYR A 980 -2.14 17.90 -16.34
N PRO A 981 -0.89 17.47 -16.14
CA PRO A 981 0.23 18.39 -15.88
C PRO A 981 1.00 18.82 -17.12
N GLN A 982 0.93 18.07 -18.23
CA GLN A 982 1.74 18.34 -19.43
C GLN A 982 1.09 19.45 -20.24
N ALA A 983 1.86 20.49 -20.56
CA ALA A 983 1.39 21.70 -21.21
C ALA A 983 1.74 21.76 -22.70
N GLY A 984 2.66 20.92 -23.17
CA GLY A 984 3.23 21.06 -24.52
C GLY A 984 4.22 22.22 -24.61
N GLY A 985 4.31 22.84 -25.77
CA GLY A 985 5.11 24.05 -26.04
C GLY A 985 4.23 25.20 -26.53
N ILE A 986 4.80 26.42 -26.68
CA ILE A 986 4.10 27.64 -27.12
C ILE A 986 3.43 27.43 -28.51
N GLY A 987 4.15 26.77 -29.44
CA GLY A 987 3.64 26.48 -30.79
C GLY A 987 2.81 25.22 -30.90
N ALA A 988 2.73 24.39 -29.83
CA ALA A 988 2.05 23.09 -29.80
C ALA A 988 1.51 22.82 -28.40
N VAL A 989 0.53 23.62 -27.97
CA VAL A 989 -0.12 23.49 -26.68
C VAL A 989 -0.84 22.14 -26.58
N ASP A 990 -0.61 21.37 -25.51
CA ASP A 990 -1.38 20.15 -25.24
C ASP A 990 -2.79 20.54 -24.81
N PRO A 991 -3.84 20.20 -25.58
CA PRO A 991 -5.21 20.55 -25.23
C PRO A 991 -5.71 19.94 -23.92
N ASN A 992 -5.08 18.86 -23.46
CA ASN A 992 -5.40 18.18 -22.22
C ASN A 992 -4.89 18.90 -20.98
N TYR A 993 -3.98 19.86 -21.12
CA TYR A 993 -3.41 20.59 -19.99
C TYR A 993 -4.49 21.16 -19.09
N ARG A 994 -4.41 20.86 -17.79
CA ARG A 994 -5.37 21.23 -16.74
C ARG A 994 -6.77 20.58 -16.84
N THR A 995 -7.04 19.68 -17.79
CA THR A 995 -8.27 18.88 -17.72
C THR A 995 -8.31 18.07 -16.42
N THR A 996 -9.48 17.70 -15.97
CA THR A 996 -9.68 16.97 -14.71
C THR A 996 -9.28 15.51 -14.87
N LEU A 997 -8.29 15.05 -14.08
CA LEU A 997 -7.95 13.64 -13.99
C LEU A 997 -8.82 12.93 -12.95
N TYR A 998 -8.94 13.53 -11.77
CA TYR A 998 -9.71 12.98 -10.65
C TYR A 998 -10.47 14.08 -9.94
N GLN A 999 -11.68 13.75 -9.49
CA GLN A 999 -12.56 14.63 -8.72
C GLN A 999 -13.15 13.89 -7.53
N THR A 1000 -13.69 14.63 -6.57
CA THR A 1000 -14.42 14.06 -5.43
C THR A 1000 -15.60 13.24 -5.90
N THR A 1001 -15.87 12.11 -5.22
CA THR A 1001 -17.04 11.28 -5.51
C THR A 1001 -18.31 12.07 -5.23
N PRO A 1002 -19.28 12.13 -6.17
CA PRO A 1002 -20.54 12.81 -5.96
C PRO A 1002 -21.34 12.24 -4.77
N ARG A 1003 -22.27 13.02 -4.21
CA ARG A 1003 -23.14 12.56 -3.13
C ARG A 1003 -23.93 11.32 -3.53
N TYR A 1004 -23.99 10.34 -2.62
CA TYR A 1004 -24.81 9.14 -2.75
C TYR A 1004 -25.29 8.65 -1.38
N ALA A 1005 -26.37 7.88 -1.37
CA ALA A 1005 -26.85 7.22 -0.16
C ALA A 1005 -26.62 5.71 -0.21
N ARG A 1006 -26.32 5.14 0.95
CA ARG A 1006 -26.22 3.71 1.23
C ARG A 1006 -27.29 3.33 2.24
N PHE A 1007 -28.07 2.31 1.94
CA PHE A 1007 -29.05 1.69 2.84
C PHE A 1007 -28.50 0.36 3.33
N GLY A 1008 -28.66 0.08 4.61
CA GLY A 1008 -28.18 -1.15 5.20
C GLY A 1008 -29.21 -1.80 6.10
N ILE A 1009 -29.23 -3.12 6.08
CA ILE A 1009 -29.92 -3.96 7.06
C ILE A 1009 -28.88 -4.95 7.58
N SER A 1010 -28.74 -5.05 8.89
CA SER A 1010 -27.88 -6.06 9.53
C SER A 1010 -28.62 -6.74 10.68
N TYR A 1011 -28.24 -7.99 10.91
CA TYR A 1011 -28.69 -8.79 12.04
C TYR A 1011 -27.46 -9.38 12.73
N ASP A 1012 -27.35 -9.19 14.05
CA ASP A 1012 -26.26 -9.68 14.88
C ASP A 1012 -26.84 -10.44 16.07
N PHE A 1013 -26.38 -11.70 16.28
CA PHE A 1013 -26.84 -12.59 17.36
C PHE A 1013 -25.67 -12.99 18.26
#